data_83bd7fbd1b4bcdcfbfb39e7c9235d124
#
_entry.id   83bd7fbd1b4bcdcfbfb39e7c9235d124
#
_cell.length_a   1.000
_cell.length_b   1.000
_cell.length_c   1.000
_cell.angle_alpha   90.00
_cell.angle_beta   90.00
_cell.angle_gamma   90.00
#
_symmetry.space_group_name_H-M   'P 1'
#
loop_
_entity.id
_entity.type
_entity.pdbx_description
1 polymer ?
#
loop_
_entity_poly.entity_id
_entity_poly.type
_entity_poly.pdbx_seq_one_letter_code
_entity_poly.pdbx_strand_id
1 'polypeptide(L)'
;MKKIFLLITVLIANGNLFSQETFQYISPLKDSKLVSLNSTIILGAKDNIDFSTVKESAIIVTGNKSGVHKGKVKLSDDKKTLIFIPTKQFEPNEKVSVNISTGIKTVDGEELASVSYQFTTTPLSKPIVLNPFSTIMGDKLNDIDLINKSSGNAIKKVDLETDSLPSDFPPITIDTVNNPAPGKIFLANFGFGGSLGYFLMIVNNDGTVENYKRLSGSGLDFKVQPNGNLSYSEVIQITGGAWQSRFIILDTTLASIDTFQCGNGYVADVHDFKLLPNGHAILIATDPEPIDMSLYGGDPNATVLGCIVQELDASKNVIFQWRSWDYIPITDSYLDLTGRTVDYFHQNAVDADHDGNFLLSSRNLSQIIKIDRNTGNIIWKLGGKDNDFIFINEHEENSPNYFSYQHDIAVSSNGNITLFDNGNQHPTPYSRAVEYKLDQVNKTAELVWDYRHSPDIFANAMGSAQRLPNGNTLIGWGSAGGAGGNPTVTEVHPDKSVAIELSLPQTSYRAFRFPWKSQLPEKSVTQYEILQGNTYTFDEPDDTTGITIKFNQLDGFIYNSVTATVFRYAPTDAMFNGDAPKVAMQYFTLSGAAINSFEGTVTLKMQYFSLVTDPSERIIYSRTNSSNNFEPLPTSYDSAKNEITFTATNFGDFIFCKPLSVDSAYSPILIEPLDEEMVNVEDTVKLVWGTRGIVSDYSLQVSLDSLFTNLIVDQTLSTTSYQIDNLNNNSKYFWRVSATNSSGESKWSEPYSFITSSPFITVTYPNGNDSLYTDSTYIIRWNDNLTGMVRIDLLRNDAVTSIIANSLLSETNAYKWDVPSGLEIDSSYKIRITDINDENLFDLSDNTFVINQGTVGVSEPKNIVKEYKLFQNYPNPFNPSTVIEYVLPVESNVTISVFNTIGQRVAVLLDRTQGAGNHSISWNAQNLSSGVYFYKIEAVGFNKKDNFVSYKKAILIK
;
A
#
# COMPACT_ATOMS: atom_id res chain seq x y z
N MET A 1 48.84 11.40 -49.99
CA MET A 1 48.81 12.75 -50.58
C MET A 1 47.46 12.96 -51.17
N LYS A 2 46.85 14.10 -50.91
CA LYS A 2 45.57 14.66 -51.36
C LYS A 2 44.30 13.82 -51.05
N LYS A 3 43.65 14.16 -49.93
CA LYS A 3 42.25 13.88 -49.62
C LYS A 3 41.37 14.79 -50.47
N ILE A 4 40.40 14.22 -51.19
CA ILE A 4 39.33 14.92 -51.84
C ILE A 4 38.14 14.87 -50.92
N PHE A 5 37.71 16.05 -50.40
CA PHE A 5 36.44 16.24 -49.72
C PHE A 5 35.32 16.36 -50.75
N LEU A 6 34.36 15.44 -50.70
CA LEU A 6 33.11 15.56 -51.49
C LEU A 6 32.04 16.16 -50.58
N LEU A 7 31.69 17.40 -50.86
CA LEU A 7 30.59 18.10 -50.17
C LEU A 7 29.27 17.69 -50.83
N ILE A 8 28.46 16.90 -50.11
CA ILE A 8 27.09 16.61 -50.52
C ILE A 8 26.18 17.64 -49.86
N THR A 9 25.66 18.53 -50.63
CA THR A 9 24.62 19.46 -50.23
C THR A 9 23.29 18.69 -50.25
N VAL A 10 22.75 18.37 -49.08
CA VAL A 10 21.41 17.83 -48.96
C VAL A 10 20.41 19.01 -48.92
N LEU A 11 19.60 19.12 -49.95
CA LEU A 11 18.39 19.98 -49.94
C LEU A 11 17.45 19.48 -48.85
N ILE A 12 17.23 20.28 -47.82
CA ILE A 12 16.17 20.03 -46.86
C ILE A 12 14.87 20.48 -47.54
N ALA A 13 14.11 19.52 -48.05
CA ALA A 13 12.70 19.74 -48.35
C ALA A 13 11.95 19.68 -47.01
N ASN A 14 11.43 20.81 -46.54
CA ASN A 14 10.48 20.90 -45.46
C ASN A 14 9.18 20.23 -45.90
N GLY A 15 9.06 18.92 -45.68
CA GLY A 15 7.79 18.23 -45.62
C GLY A 15 7.60 17.78 -44.17
N ASN A 16 6.60 18.33 -43.51
CA ASN A 16 6.11 17.79 -42.25
C ASN A 16 5.59 16.35 -42.50
N LEU A 17 6.48 15.40 -42.43
CA LEU A 17 6.11 14.01 -42.25
C LEU A 17 5.73 13.87 -40.76
N PHE A 18 4.44 14.00 -40.48
CA PHE A 18 3.89 13.43 -39.28
C PHE A 18 4.23 11.95 -39.29
N SER A 19 5.14 11.49 -38.45
CA SER A 19 5.37 10.07 -38.24
C SER A 19 4.10 9.53 -37.59
N GLN A 20 3.37 8.70 -38.34
CA GLN A 20 2.19 8.02 -37.83
C GLN A 20 2.63 7.17 -36.63
N GLU A 21 2.00 7.34 -35.47
CA GLU A 21 2.29 6.48 -34.31
C GLU A 21 1.96 5.03 -34.61
N THR A 22 2.74 4.12 -34.05
CA THR A 22 2.56 2.68 -34.22
C THR A 22 2.30 2.02 -32.87
N PHE A 23 1.68 0.85 -32.87
CA PHE A 23 1.65 0.02 -31.68
C PHE A 23 3.08 -0.34 -31.27
N GLN A 24 3.43 -0.09 -30.01
CA GLN A 24 4.75 -0.38 -29.46
C GLN A 24 4.90 -1.86 -29.09
N TYR A 25 3.77 -2.49 -28.76
CA TYR A 25 3.70 -3.88 -28.35
C TYR A 25 2.64 -4.64 -29.13
N ILE A 26 2.97 -5.83 -29.58
CA ILE A 26 2.08 -6.74 -30.29
C ILE A 26 2.32 -8.16 -29.78
N SER A 27 1.25 -8.85 -29.39
CA SER A 27 1.32 -10.28 -29.06
C SER A 27 0.13 -11.03 -29.70
N PRO A 28 0.35 -12.20 -30.32
CA PRO A 28 1.64 -12.86 -30.62
C PRO A 28 2.52 -12.02 -31.53
N LEU A 29 3.85 -12.15 -31.42
CA LEU A 29 4.79 -11.46 -32.30
C LEU A 29 4.63 -11.89 -33.75
N LYS A 30 5.08 -11.04 -34.67
CA LYS A 30 5.16 -11.36 -36.08
C LYS A 30 6.05 -12.59 -36.29
N ASP A 31 5.56 -13.53 -37.11
CA ASP A 31 6.22 -14.78 -37.51
C ASP A 31 6.49 -15.76 -36.32
N SER A 32 5.93 -15.48 -35.12
CA SER A 32 5.97 -16.42 -34.00
C SER A 32 5.41 -17.79 -34.39
N LYS A 33 5.98 -18.82 -33.79
CA LYS A 33 5.57 -20.23 -33.94
C LYS A 33 5.11 -20.76 -32.57
N LEU A 34 4.47 -21.93 -32.57
CA LEU A 34 4.03 -22.61 -31.37
C LEU A 34 3.13 -21.71 -30.48
N VAL A 35 2.28 -20.90 -31.11
CA VAL A 35 1.36 -20.01 -30.39
C VAL A 35 0.14 -20.81 -29.90
N SER A 36 -0.27 -20.62 -28.66
CA SER A 36 -1.43 -21.28 -28.08
C SER A 36 -2.69 -21.10 -28.90
N LEU A 37 -3.51 -22.17 -29.01
CA LEU A 37 -4.78 -22.12 -29.74
C LEU A 37 -5.81 -21.13 -29.09
N ASN A 38 -5.60 -20.78 -27.82
CA ASN A 38 -6.45 -19.86 -27.06
C ASN A 38 -5.91 -18.43 -27.01
N SER A 39 -4.87 -18.12 -27.79
CA SER A 39 -4.23 -16.81 -27.74
C SER A 39 -5.19 -15.69 -28.09
N THR A 40 -5.13 -14.62 -27.30
CA THR A 40 -5.69 -13.30 -27.63
C THR A 40 -4.71 -12.51 -28.50
N ILE A 41 -5.21 -11.47 -29.19
CA ILE A 41 -4.34 -10.51 -29.88
C ILE A 41 -4.26 -9.27 -28.98
N ILE A 42 -3.07 -8.90 -28.57
CA ILE A 42 -2.78 -7.80 -27.65
C ILE A 42 -2.02 -6.72 -28.41
N LEU A 43 -2.47 -5.49 -28.32
CA LEU A 43 -1.93 -4.35 -29.04
C LEU A 43 -1.71 -3.20 -28.07
N GLY A 44 -0.48 -2.93 -27.68
CA GLY A 44 -0.11 -1.85 -26.77
C GLY A 44 0.30 -0.59 -27.53
N ALA A 45 -0.38 0.53 -27.29
CA ALA A 45 -0.01 1.84 -27.81
C ALA A 45 0.86 2.60 -26.79
N LYS A 46 1.56 3.63 -27.26
CA LYS A 46 2.32 4.54 -26.38
C LYS A 46 1.39 5.39 -25.52
N ASP A 47 0.35 5.94 -26.14
CA ASP A 47 -0.57 6.89 -25.54
C ASP A 47 -1.97 6.30 -25.40
N ASN A 48 -2.80 6.95 -24.58
CA ASN A 48 -4.15 6.48 -24.30
C ASN A 48 -5.00 6.42 -25.59
N ILE A 49 -5.69 5.31 -25.78
CA ILE A 49 -6.52 5.05 -26.94
C ILE A 49 -7.92 5.62 -26.72
N ASP A 50 -8.43 6.39 -27.69
CA ASP A 50 -9.84 6.75 -27.78
C ASP A 50 -10.65 5.53 -28.24
N PHE A 51 -11.18 4.79 -27.30
CA PHE A 51 -11.93 3.56 -27.57
C PHE A 51 -13.18 3.78 -28.43
N SER A 52 -13.72 4.98 -28.48
CA SER A 52 -14.88 5.34 -29.34
C SER A 52 -14.54 5.24 -30.83
N THR A 53 -13.25 5.35 -31.19
CA THR A 53 -12.75 5.21 -32.57
C THR A 53 -12.54 3.77 -33.00
N VAL A 54 -12.52 2.81 -32.05
CA VAL A 54 -12.26 1.40 -32.30
C VAL A 54 -13.52 0.70 -32.81
N LYS A 55 -13.57 0.42 -34.11
CA LYS A 55 -14.67 -0.33 -34.73
C LYS A 55 -14.41 -1.84 -34.64
N GLU A 56 -15.46 -2.65 -34.53
CA GLU A 56 -15.32 -4.11 -34.55
C GLU A 56 -14.58 -4.64 -35.79
N SER A 57 -14.70 -3.94 -36.91
CA SER A 57 -14.02 -4.27 -38.17
C SER A 57 -12.56 -3.81 -38.24
N ALA A 58 -12.07 -3.09 -37.21
CA ALA A 58 -10.72 -2.56 -37.20
C ALA A 58 -9.65 -3.66 -37.00
N ILE A 59 -10.00 -4.76 -36.33
CA ILE A 59 -9.11 -5.91 -36.11
C ILE A 59 -9.72 -7.13 -36.80
N ILE A 60 -9.06 -7.62 -37.85
CA ILE A 60 -9.49 -8.79 -38.61
C ILE A 60 -8.45 -9.89 -38.39
N VAL A 61 -8.89 -10.99 -37.81
CA VAL A 61 -8.07 -12.18 -37.55
C VAL A 61 -8.57 -13.32 -38.42
N THR A 62 -7.68 -13.92 -39.23
CA THR A 62 -8.04 -14.98 -40.18
C THR A 62 -7.07 -16.11 -40.10
N GLY A 63 -7.57 -17.29 -39.75
CA GLY A 63 -6.82 -18.55 -39.86
C GLY A 63 -6.95 -19.16 -41.24
N ASN A 64 -5.85 -19.74 -41.77
CA ASN A 64 -5.89 -20.41 -43.07
C ASN A 64 -6.66 -21.74 -43.06
N LYS A 65 -7.00 -22.26 -41.87
CA LYS A 65 -7.85 -23.45 -41.69
C LYS A 65 -9.20 -23.12 -41.10
N SER A 66 -9.23 -22.30 -40.07
CA SER A 66 -10.42 -21.96 -39.31
C SER A 66 -11.24 -20.82 -39.91
N GLY A 67 -10.69 -20.07 -40.86
CA GLY A 67 -11.33 -18.94 -41.50
C GLY A 67 -11.29 -17.66 -40.64
N VAL A 68 -12.24 -16.76 -40.87
CA VAL A 68 -12.31 -15.49 -40.14
C VAL A 68 -12.81 -15.70 -38.68
N HIS A 69 -12.06 -15.23 -37.73
CA HIS A 69 -12.42 -15.26 -36.31
C HIS A 69 -13.23 -14.01 -35.91
N LYS A 70 -14.44 -14.25 -35.41
CA LYS A 70 -15.16 -13.22 -34.66
C LYS A 70 -14.60 -13.12 -33.25
N GLY A 71 -14.61 -11.93 -32.68
CA GLY A 71 -14.07 -11.72 -31.33
C GLY A 71 -14.63 -10.45 -30.69
N LYS A 72 -14.34 -10.26 -29.43
CA LYS A 72 -14.62 -9.00 -28.72
C LYS A 72 -13.34 -8.21 -28.60
N VAL A 73 -13.41 -6.90 -28.83
CA VAL A 73 -12.33 -5.97 -28.54
C VAL A 73 -12.61 -5.34 -27.19
N LYS A 74 -11.61 -5.34 -26.32
CA LYS A 74 -11.64 -4.64 -25.02
C LYS A 74 -10.50 -3.63 -24.99
N LEU A 75 -10.68 -2.55 -24.28
CA LEU A 75 -9.63 -1.66 -23.80
C LEU A 75 -9.32 -2.06 -22.36
N SER A 76 -8.05 -2.23 -22.05
CA SER A 76 -7.58 -2.48 -20.70
C SER A 76 -7.75 -1.24 -19.82
N ASP A 77 -7.69 -1.41 -18.52
CA ASP A 77 -7.73 -0.33 -17.51
C ASP A 77 -6.54 0.62 -17.60
N ASP A 78 -5.40 0.19 -18.20
CA ASP A 78 -4.26 1.05 -18.55
C ASP A 78 -4.60 2.10 -19.63
N LYS A 79 -5.73 1.97 -20.31
CA LYS A 79 -6.23 2.80 -21.41
C LYS A 79 -5.33 2.82 -22.67
N LYS A 80 -4.30 1.98 -22.70
CA LYS A 80 -3.31 1.90 -23.80
C LYS A 80 -3.33 0.59 -24.54
N THR A 81 -3.89 -0.46 -23.94
CA THR A 81 -3.84 -1.82 -24.49
C THR A 81 -5.20 -2.27 -24.99
N LEU A 82 -5.28 -2.58 -26.29
CA LEU A 82 -6.42 -3.25 -26.91
C LEU A 82 -6.22 -4.75 -26.89
N ILE A 83 -7.26 -5.48 -26.54
CA ILE A 83 -7.28 -6.94 -26.47
C ILE A 83 -8.41 -7.44 -27.36
N PHE A 84 -8.06 -8.15 -28.44
CA PHE A 84 -9.03 -8.90 -29.23
C PHE A 84 -9.10 -10.34 -28.72
N ILE A 85 -10.27 -10.75 -28.27
CA ILE A 85 -10.54 -12.08 -27.71
C ILE A 85 -11.35 -12.87 -28.72
N PRO A 86 -10.75 -13.86 -29.43
CA PRO A 86 -11.46 -14.70 -30.38
C PRO A 86 -12.58 -15.50 -29.66
N THR A 87 -13.73 -15.65 -30.32
CA THR A 87 -14.84 -16.46 -29.77
C THR A 87 -14.65 -17.96 -29.97
N LYS A 88 -13.71 -18.35 -30.81
CA LYS A 88 -13.33 -19.75 -31.09
C LYS A 88 -11.81 -19.87 -31.05
N GLN A 89 -11.33 -21.03 -30.62
CA GLN A 89 -9.91 -21.38 -30.69
C GLN A 89 -9.42 -21.41 -32.13
N PHE A 90 -8.12 -21.21 -32.29
CA PHE A 90 -7.41 -21.51 -33.56
C PHE A 90 -7.28 -23.01 -33.75
N GLU A 91 -6.96 -23.42 -35.00
CA GLU A 91 -6.67 -24.82 -35.32
C GLU A 91 -5.17 -25.16 -35.15
N PRO A 92 -4.81 -26.38 -34.82
CA PRO A 92 -3.39 -26.80 -34.72
C PRO A 92 -2.63 -26.62 -36.04
N ASN A 93 -1.35 -26.19 -35.95
CA ASN A 93 -0.50 -25.91 -37.13
C ASN A 93 -1.20 -24.95 -38.12
N GLU A 94 -1.86 -23.96 -37.61
CA GLU A 94 -2.57 -22.98 -38.42
C GLU A 94 -1.74 -21.70 -38.57
N LYS A 95 -1.70 -21.18 -39.79
CA LYS A 95 -1.15 -19.87 -40.06
C LYS A 95 -2.26 -18.83 -39.94
N VAL A 96 -2.12 -17.95 -38.93
CA VAL A 96 -3.10 -16.90 -38.58
C VAL A 96 -2.56 -15.57 -39.08
N SER A 97 -3.41 -14.84 -39.82
CA SER A 97 -3.14 -13.47 -40.28
C SER A 97 -3.94 -12.49 -39.45
N VAL A 98 -3.27 -11.47 -38.94
CA VAL A 98 -3.87 -10.35 -38.17
C VAL A 98 -3.71 -9.09 -39.01
N ASN A 99 -4.84 -8.39 -39.26
CA ASN A 99 -4.86 -7.15 -40.00
C ASN A 99 -5.57 -6.09 -39.13
N ILE A 100 -4.86 -5.02 -38.85
CA ILE A 100 -5.36 -3.88 -38.08
C ILE A 100 -5.45 -2.70 -39.05
N SER A 101 -6.67 -2.18 -39.23
CA SER A 101 -6.92 -1.08 -40.14
C SER A 101 -6.58 0.27 -39.49
N THR A 102 -6.42 1.30 -40.33
CA THR A 102 -6.37 2.69 -39.87
C THR A 102 -7.70 3.13 -39.24
N GLY A 103 -7.68 4.28 -38.55
CA GLY A 103 -8.87 4.90 -37.95
C GLY A 103 -8.97 4.68 -36.41
N ILE A 104 -8.09 3.89 -35.80
CA ILE A 104 -7.91 3.85 -34.35
C ILE A 104 -7.09 5.09 -33.95
N LYS A 105 -7.57 5.87 -32.98
CA LYS A 105 -6.95 7.13 -32.56
C LYS A 105 -6.60 7.09 -31.07
N THR A 106 -5.58 7.87 -30.72
CA THR A 106 -5.32 8.23 -29.34
C THR A 106 -6.30 9.30 -28.85
N VAL A 107 -6.39 9.49 -27.55
CA VAL A 107 -7.24 10.55 -26.94
C VAL A 107 -6.83 11.95 -27.44
N ASP A 108 -5.56 12.14 -27.77
CA ASP A 108 -5.03 13.40 -28.33
C ASP A 108 -5.32 13.53 -29.84
N GLY A 109 -6.00 12.55 -30.43
CA GLY A 109 -6.48 12.58 -31.82
C GLY A 109 -5.48 12.06 -32.84
N GLU A 110 -4.30 11.57 -32.44
CA GLU A 110 -3.32 10.96 -33.34
C GLU A 110 -3.79 9.60 -33.83
N GLU A 111 -3.66 9.35 -35.14
CA GLU A 111 -4.11 8.11 -35.75
C GLU A 111 -3.00 7.05 -35.72
N LEU A 112 -3.32 5.85 -35.17
CA LEU A 112 -2.39 4.73 -35.13
C LEU A 112 -2.25 4.10 -36.50
N ALA A 113 -1.02 3.72 -36.87
CA ALA A 113 -0.72 3.09 -38.16
C ALA A 113 -1.38 1.73 -38.28
N SER A 114 -1.81 1.38 -39.50
CA SER A 114 -2.26 0.02 -39.80
C SER A 114 -1.13 -0.98 -39.66
N VAL A 115 -1.45 -2.16 -39.14
CA VAL A 115 -0.50 -3.25 -38.93
C VAL A 115 -1.03 -4.55 -39.58
N SER A 116 -0.17 -5.28 -40.27
CA SER A 116 -0.49 -6.60 -40.80
C SER A 116 0.64 -7.57 -40.52
N TYR A 117 0.36 -8.71 -39.92
CA TYR A 117 1.34 -9.72 -39.58
C TYR A 117 0.71 -11.11 -39.50
N GLN A 118 1.56 -12.12 -39.35
CA GLN A 118 1.13 -13.51 -39.23
C GLN A 118 1.89 -14.19 -38.10
N PHE A 119 1.28 -15.25 -37.56
CA PHE A 119 1.89 -16.20 -36.62
C PHE A 119 1.41 -17.63 -36.94
N THR A 120 2.07 -18.64 -36.35
CA THR A 120 1.70 -20.07 -36.53
C THR A 120 1.40 -20.66 -35.14
N THR A 121 0.28 -21.36 -35.05
CA THR A 121 -0.15 -22.05 -33.84
C THR A 121 0.63 -23.31 -33.55
N THR A 122 0.58 -23.77 -32.29
CA THR A 122 1.13 -25.05 -31.84
C THR A 122 0.56 -26.21 -32.66
N PRO A 123 1.34 -27.31 -32.89
CA PRO A 123 0.81 -28.54 -33.49
C PRO A 123 -0.14 -29.29 -32.55
N LEU A 124 -0.18 -28.97 -31.26
CA LEU A 124 -0.98 -29.66 -30.26
C LEU A 124 -2.44 -29.25 -30.36
N SER A 125 -3.34 -30.22 -30.39
CA SER A 125 -4.78 -29.98 -30.26
C SER A 125 -5.23 -29.76 -28.79
N LYS A 126 -4.39 -30.16 -27.87
CA LYS A 126 -4.55 -29.91 -26.40
C LYS A 126 -3.18 -29.64 -25.79
N PRO A 127 -3.10 -28.75 -24.79
CA PRO A 127 -1.84 -28.52 -24.09
C PRO A 127 -1.33 -29.81 -23.42
N ILE A 128 -0.01 -29.97 -23.39
CA ILE A 128 0.62 -30.97 -22.54
C ILE A 128 0.57 -30.44 -21.11
N VAL A 129 -0.02 -31.19 -20.20
CA VAL A 129 -0.09 -30.83 -18.80
C VAL A 129 0.92 -31.67 -18.04
N LEU A 130 1.93 -31.01 -17.50
CA LEU A 130 2.94 -31.61 -16.64
C LEU A 130 2.51 -31.57 -15.17
N ASN A 131 3.09 -32.48 -14.39
CA ASN A 131 3.00 -32.34 -12.93
C ASN A 131 3.86 -31.12 -12.52
N PRO A 132 3.28 -30.07 -11.92
CA PRO A 132 4.03 -28.87 -11.53
C PRO A 132 5.17 -29.14 -10.56
N PHE A 133 5.10 -30.22 -9.76
CA PHE A 133 6.20 -30.61 -8.88
C PHE A 133 7.41 -31.16 -9.66
N SER A 134 7.23 -31.62 -10.93
CA SER A 134 8.37 -32.05 -11.76
C SER A 134 9.31 -30.89 -12.11
N THR A 135 8.81 -29.68 -12.17
CA THR A 135 9.62 -28.48 -12.42
C THR A 135 10.38 -27.99 -11.20
N ILE A 136 9.89 -28.29 -9.98
CA ILE A 136 10.51 -27.84 -8.70
C ILE A 136 11.76 -28.65 -8.35
N MET A 137 11.71 -29.96 -8.56
CA MET A 137 12.71 -30.92 -8.02
C MET A 137 13.86 -31.25 -8.99
N GLY A 138 13.80 -30.78 -10.23
CA GLY A 138 14.80 -31.15 -11.25
C GLY A 138 14.79 -32.66 -11.58
N ASP A 139 15.87 -33.19 -12.16
CA ASP A 139 15.97 -34.54 -12.78
C ASP A 139 15.81 -35.75 -11.80
N LYS A 140 15.46 -35.55 -10.53
CA LYS A 140 15.31 -36.65 -9.55
C LYS A 140 13.92 -37.30 -9.50
N LEU A 141 13.02 -36.98 -10.44
CA LEU A 141 11.61 -37.40 -10.39
C LEU A 141 11.29 -38.77 -11.02
N ASN A 142 12.27 -39.60 -11.33
CA ASN A 142 12.02 -40.96 -11.85
C ASN A 142 11.47 -41.96 -10.79
N ASP A 143 11.33 -41.55 -9.53
CA ASP A 143 10.90 -42.41 -8.39
C ASP A 143 9.51 -42.06 -7.80
N ILE A 144 8.65 -41.31 -8.53
CA ILE A 144 7.36 -40.88 -8.00
C ILE A 144 6.23 -41.87 -8.33
N ASP A 145 6.29 -43.07 -7.77
CA ASP A 145 5.12 -43.95 -7.56
C ASP A 145 4.34 -43.64 -6.27
N LEU A 146 4.73 -42.60 -5.51
CA LEU A 146 4.23 -42.30 -4.17
C LEU A 146 3.11 -41.25 -4.06
N ILE A 147 2.74 -40.57 -5.16
CA ILE A 147 1.74 -39.49 -5.12
C ILE A 147 0.29 -39.98 -5.23
N ASN A 148 0.04 -41.25 -5.49
CA ASN A 148 -1.29 -41.78 -5.82
C ASN A 148 -2.19 -42.17 -4.65
N LYS A 149 -1.97 -41.65 -3.44
CA LYS A 149 -2.85 -41.95 -2.29
C LYS A 149 -3.18 -40.72 -1.47
N SER A 150 -4.00 -39.80 -2.01
CA SER A 150 -4.87 -38.96 -1.17
C SER A 150 -6.07 -38.47 -1.97
N SER A 151 -7.05 -39.32 -2.14
CA SER A 151 -8.39 -38.94 -2.53
C SER A 151 -9.23 -38.64 -1.30
N GLY A 152 -9.70 -37.42 -1.20
CA GLY A 152 -10.96 -37.03 -0.59
C GLY A 152 -11.02 -37.07 0.93
N ASN A 153 -11.00 -35.89 1.55
CA ASN A 153 -11.87 -35.64 2.67
C ASN A 153 -12.25 -34.17 2.79
N ALA A 154 -13.52 -33.94 3.07
CA ALA A 154 -14.22 -32.69 3.15
C ALA A 154 -13.57 -31.70 4.12
N ILE A 155 -13.67 -30.41 3.73
CA ILE A 155 -13.39 -29.25 4.58
C ILE A 155 -14.13 -29.39 5.90
N LYS A 156 -13.44 -29.68 6.97
CA LYS A 156 -13.94 -29.44 8.32
C LYS A 156 -13.68 -27.99 8.66
N LYS A 157 -14.76 -27.27 8.97
CA LYS A 157 -14.73 -25.95 9.60
C LYS A 157 -13.81 -26.06 10.83
N VAL A 158 -12.77 -25.24 10.89
CA VAL A 158 -11.88 -25.21 12.05
C VAL A 158 -12.63 -24.45 13.14
N ASP A 159 -13.02 -25.16 14.18
CA ASP A 159 -13.48 -24.56 15.42
C ASP A 159 -12.27 -23.94 16.13
N LEU A 160 -12.34 -22.65 16.37
CA LEU A 160 -11.37 -21.85 17.14
C LEU A 160 -11.54 -22.09 18.64
N GLU A 161 -11.29 -23.29 19.10
CA GLU A 161 -11.18 -23.57 20.54
C GLU A 161 -10.23 -24.77 20.79
N THR A 162 -8.92 -24.48 20.82
CA THR A 162 -7.93 -25.13 21.72
C THR A 162 -6.56 -24.44 21.53
N ASP A 163 -5.92 -24.07 22.61
CA ASP A 163 -4.55 -23.52 22.71
C ASP A 163 -3.41 -24.45 22.25
N SER A 164 -3.67 -25.50 21.52
CA SER A 164 -2.66 -26.45 21.05
C SER A 164 -2.63 -26.57 19.54
N LEU A 165 -1.42 -26.45 18.97
CA LEU A 165 -1.16 -26.75 17.57
C LEU A 165 -1.62 -28.16 17.20
N PRO A 166 -2.03 -28.42 15.95
CA PRO A 166 -2.37 -29.76 15.49
C PRO A 166 -1.24 -30.76 15.75
N SER A 167 -1.57 -32.01 16.08
CA SER A 167 -0.58 -33.03 16.42
C SER A 167 0.38 -33.40 15.27
N ASP A 168 0.02 -33.05 14.05
CA ASP A 168 0.82 -33.20 12.83
C ASP A 168 1.42 -31.86 12.33
N PHE A 169 1.37 -30.82 13.17
CA PHE A 169 2.07 -29.55 12.90
C PHE A 169 3.58 -29.79 12.98
N PRO A 170 4.39 -29.25 12.02
CA PRO A 170 5.83 -29.42 12.07
C PRO A 170 6.41 -28.71 13.29
N PRO A 171 7.25 -29.37 14.11
CA PRO A 171 7.93 -28.71 15.20
C PRO A 171 8.88 -27.65 14.66
N ILE A 172 8.86 -26.48 15.31
CA ILE A 172 9.74 -25.35 14.99
C ILE A 172 10.83 -25.30 16.06
N THR A 173 12.09 -25.28 15.64
CA THR A 173 13.23 -25.11 16.53
C THR A 173 13.90 -23.77 16.21
N ILE A 174 14.22 -23.02 17.24
CA ILE A 174 15.07 -21.83 17.13
C ILE A 174 16.43 -22.17 17.68
N ASP A 175 17.45 -22.09 16.82
CA ASP A 175 18.82 -22.46 17.17
C ASP A 175 19.61 -21.27 17.69
N THR A 176 19.32 -20.06 17.17
CA THR A 176 20.00 -18.82 17.54
C THR A 176 19.03 -17.64 17.48
N VAL A 177 19.12 -16.71 18.46
CA VAL A 177 18.43 -15.40 18.41
C VAL A 177 19.38 -14.33 18.90
N ASN A 178 19.67 -13.36 18.02
CA ASN A 178 20.54 -12.23 18.30
C ASN A 178 20.01 -10.97 17.58
N ASN A 179 19.03 -10.32 18.18
CA ASN A 179 18.44 -9.06 17.67
C ASN A 179 17.99 -9.14 16.20
N PRO A 180 17.12 -10.11 15.83
CA PRO A 180 16.59 -10.20 14.47
C PRO A 180 15.72 -9.00 14.11
N ALA A 181 15.47 -8.80 12.82
CA ALA A 181 14.58 -7.74 12.33
C ALA A 181 13.18 -7.85 12.92
N PRO A 182 12.48 -6.73 13.08
CA PRO A 182 11.06 -6.74 13.44
C PRO A 182 10.22 -7.39 12.33
N GLY A 183 9.02 -7.85 12.71
CA GLY A 183 8.11 -8.57 11.81
C GLY A 183 8.11 -10.07 12.06
N LYS A 184 7.35 -10.79 11.24
CA LYS A 184 7.15 -12.24 11.37
C LYS A 184 7.78 -12.98 10.19
N ILE A 185 8.11 -14.23 10.37
CA ILE A 185 8.62 -15.12 9.31
C ILE A 185 7.44 -15.84 8.66
N PHE A 186 7.32 -15.76 7.36
CA PHE A 186 6.31 -16.39 6.52
C PHE A 186 6.96 -17.56 5.79
N LEU A 187 6.43 -18.75 5.97
CA LEU A 187 6.93 -19.94 5.30
C LEU A 187 5.84 -21.01 5.18
N ALA A 188 6.05 -21.94 4.27
CA ALA A 188 5.20 -23.11 4.10
C ALA A 188 6.06 -24.36 4.11
N ASN A 189 5.67 -25.35 4.88
CA ASN A 189 6.39 -26.63 4.85
C ASN A 189 6.02 -27.44 3.62
N PHE A 190 7.04 -28.06 3.04
CA PHE A 190 6.96 -28.81 1.81
C PHE A 190 7.73 -30.13 1.96
N GLY A 191 7.17 -31.22 1.44
CA GLY A 191 7.84 -32.51 1.48
C GLY A 191 6.96 -33.64 0.96
N PHE A 192 7.57 -34.76 0.58
CA PHE A 192 6.89 -35.93 0.07
C PHE A 192 6.86 -37.05 1.13
N GLY A 193 5.67 -37.33 1.65
CA GLY A 193 5.46 -38.38 2.63
C GLY A 193 5.84 -37.99 4.05
N GLY A 194 5.29 -38.71 5.02
CA GLY A 194 5.49 -38.50 6.43
C GLY A 194 4.17 -38.35 7.19
N SER A 195 4.25 -38.22 8.52
CA SER A 195 3.09 -38.04 9.41
C SER A 195 2.71 -36.56 9.61
N LEU A 196 3.52 -35.60 9.07
CA LEU A 196 3.29 -34.18 9.25
C LEU A 196 2.34 -33.66 8.17
N GLY A 197 1.48 -32.68 8.58
CA GLY A 197 0.57 -31.97 7.69
C GLY A 197 1.29 -30.89 6.88
N TYR A 198 0.54 -30.26 5.94
CA TYR A 198 1.00 -29.11 5.17
C TYR A 198 0.37 -27.83 5.73
N PHE A 199 1.19 -26.82 5.98
CA PHE A 199 0.76 -25.59 6.61
C PHE A 199 1.41 -24.36 5.96
N LEU A 200 0.64 -23.29 5.81
CA LEU A 200 1.17 -21.95 5.73
C LEU A 200 1.38 -21.48 7.17
N MET A 201 2.53 -20.91 7.48
CA MET A 201 2.90 -20.56 8.85
C MET A 201 3.40 -19.13 8.93
N ILE A 202 2.93 -18.41 9.95
CA ILE A 202 3.44 -17.09 10.35
C ILE A 202 4.07 -17.27 11.73
N VAL A 203 5.38 -17.07 11.82
CA VAL A 203 6.18 -17.48 12.97
C VAL A 203 6.85 -16.26 13.61
N ASN A 204 6.84 -16.20 14.93
CA ASN A 204 7.51 -15.22 15.76
C ASN A 204 9.01 -15.50 15.86
N ASN A 205 9.79 -14.50 16.31
CA ASN A 205 11.24 -14.65 16.52
C ASN A 205 11.61 -15.65 17.64
N ASP A 206 10.70 -16.00 18.50
CA ASP A 206 10.88 -17.01 19.54
C ASP A 206 10.43 -18.43 19.11
N GLY A 207 10.02 -18.57 17.84
CA GLY A 207 9.54 -19.85 17.28
C GLY A 207 8.07 -20.15 17.57
N THR A 208 7.37 -19.32 18.34
CA THR A 208 5.93 -19.46 18.53
C THR A 208 5.18 -19.14 17.24
N VAL A 209 4.06 -19.82 17.01
CA VAL A 209 3.25 -19.65 15.82
C VAL A 209 2.22 -18.55 16.06
N GLU A 210 2.34 -17.46 15.31
CA GLU A 210 1.38 -16.34 15.36
C GLU A 210 0.05 -16.71 14.71
N ASN A 211 0.13 -17.36 13.53
CA ASN A 211 -1.04 -17.83 12.80
C ASN A 211 -0.64 -18.95 11.82
N TYR A 212 -1.59 -19.79 11.43
CA TYR A 212 -1.36 -20.83 10.44
C TYR A 212 -2.62 -21.18 9.67
N LYS A 213 -2.43 -21.72 8.47
CA LYS A 213 -3.51 -22.34 7.68
C LYS A 213 -3.10 -23.76 7.29
N ARG A 214 -3.93 -24.74 7.66
CA ARG A 214 -3.76 -26.10 7.17
C ARG A 214 -4.20 -26.21 5.72
N LEU A 215 -3.38 -26.86 4.91
CA LEU A 215 -3.66 -27.14 3.51
C LEU A 215 -3.96 -28.62 3.29
N SER A 216 -4.66 -28.94 2.20
CA SER A 216 -4.90 -30.32 1.76
C SER A 216 -3.72 -30.91 0.99
N GLY A 217 -2.77 -30.09 0.55
CA GLY A 217 -1.55 -30.45 -0.17
C GLY A 217 -0.49 -29.37 0.03
N SER A 218 0.63 -29.49 -0.62
CA SER A 218 1.72 -28.51 -0.50
C SER A 218 1.29 -27.13 -0.99
N GLY A 219 1.57 -26.09 -0.19
CA GLY A 219 1.56 -24.70 -0.58
C GLY A 219 2.99 -24.20 -0.76
N LEU A 220 3.23 -23.34 -1.75
CA LEU A 220 4.54 -22.78 -2.02
C LEU A 220 4.47 -21.26 -2.09
N ASP A 221 5.61 -20.58 -1.98
CA ASP A 221 5.75 -19.14 -2.16
C ASP A 221 4.77 -18.30 -1.30
N PHE A 222 4.69 -18.67 0.00
CA PHE A 222 3.80 -17.97 0.94
C PHE A 222 4.40 -16.64 1.36
N LYS A 223 3.74 -15.55 0.98
CA LYS A 223 4.26 -14.19 1.21
C LYS A 223 3.15 -13.14 1.31
N VAL A 224 3.52 -11.97 1.83
CA VAL A 224 2.70 -10.76 1.79
C VAL A 224 2.90 -10.09 0.44
N GLN A 225 1.80 -9.80 -0.23
CA GLN A 225 1.80 -9.04 -1.48
C GLN A 225 1.81 -7.53 -1.17
N PRO A 226 2.31 -6.70 -2.11
CA PRO A 226 2.26 -5.26 -1.94
C PRO A 226 0.89 -4.69 -1.52
N ASN A 227 -0.27 -5.33 -1.72
CA ASN A 227 -1.60 -4.95 -1.22
C ASN A 227 -1.93 -5.42 0.20
N GLY A 228 -0.95 -5.87 0.97
CA GLY A 228 -1.17 -6.37 2.32
C GLY A 228 -1.87 -7.72 2.39
N ASN A 229 -2.44 -8.21 1.30
CA ASN A 229 -2.99 -9.57 1.23
C ASN A 229 -1.86 -10.58 1.19
N LEU A 230 -2.17 -11.79 1.58
CA LEU A 230 -1.26 -12.90 1.49
C LEU A 230 -1.46 -13.67 0.18
N SER A 231 -0.42 -14.32 -0.31
CA SER A 231 -0.55 -15.23 -1.43
C SER A 231 0.27 -16.49 -1.22
N TYR A 232 -0.18 -17.57 -1.85
CA TYR A 232 0.60 -18.80 -2.01
C TYR A 232 0.22 -19.49 -3.32
N SER A 233 1.10 -20.32 -3.85
CA SER A 233 0.76 -21.18 -4.98
C SER A 233 0.18 -22.49 -4.47
N GLU A 234 -0.93 -22.91 -5.10
CA GLU A 234 -1.62 -24.17 -4.82
C GLU A 234 -1.53 -25.08 -6.05
N VAL A 235 -1.18 -26.33 -5.81
CA VAL A 235 -1.18 -27.39 -6.84
C VAL A 235 -2.34 -28.33 -6.57
N ILE A 236 -3.20 -28.52 -7.58
CA ILE A 236 -4.35 -29.40 -7.51
C ILE A 236 -4.36 -30.38 -8.67
N GLN A 237 -4.82 -31.59 -8.41
CA GLN A 237 -5.14 -32.54 -9.45
C GLN A 237 -6.65 -32.51 -9.71
N ILE A 238 -7.02 -32.10 -10.91
CA ILE A 238 -8.44 -32.00 -11.30
C ILE A 238 -8.98 -33.35 -11.77
N THR A 239 -10.33 -33.46 -11.83
CA THR A 239 -11.02 -34.65 -12.34
C THR A 239 -10.49 -35.02 -13.74
N GLY A 240 -10.01 -36.24 -13.91
CA GLY A 240 -9.35 -36.70 -15.15
C GLY A 240 -7.83 -36.80 -15.04
N GLY A 241 -7.26 -36.53 -13.88
CA GLY A 241 -5.84 -36.73 -13.56
C GLY A 241 -4.88 -35.62 -14.01
N ALA A 242 -5.39 -34.56 -14.63
CA ALA A 242 -4.57 -33.42 -15.02
C ALA A 242 -4.20 -32.55 -13.80
N TRP A 243 -2.99 -32.02 -13.82
CA TRP A 243 -2.51 -31.10 -12.81
C TRP A 243 -2.83 -29.65 -13.18
N GLN A 244 -3.14 -28.84 -12.19
CA GLN A 244 -3.35 -27.40 -12.33
C GLN A 244 -2.70 -26.70 -11.16
N SER A 245 -2.04 -25.58 -11.43
CA SER A 245 -1.53 -24.68 -10.40
C SER A 245 -2.19 -23.31 -10.52
N ARG A 246 -2.34 -22.64 -9.40
CA ARG A 246 -2.96 -21.34 -9.29
C ARG A 246 -2.43 -20.60 -8.06
N PHE A 247 -2.53 -19.29 -8.07
CA PHE A 247 -2.19 -18.46 -6.92
C PHE A 247 -3.45 -18.07 -6.16
N ILE A 248 -3.48 -18.43 -4.90
CA ILE A 248 -4.58 -18.11 -3.98
C ILE A 248 -4.20 -16.84 -3.22
N ILE A 249 -5.10 -15.89 -3.22
CA ILE A 249 -5.00 -14.68 -2.40
C ILE A 249 -5.79 -14.90 -1.12
N LEU A 250 -5.15 -14.62 0.00
CA LEU A 250 -5.76 -14.70 1.31
C LEU A 250 -5.84 -13.31 1.92
N ASP A 251 -6.87 -13.08 2.71
CA ASP A 251 -6.90 -11.96 3.64
C ASP A 251 -6.02 -12.27 4.88
N THR A 252 -5.99 -11.33 5.78
CA THR A 252 -5.20 -11.43 7.02
C THR A 252 -5.73 -12.45 8.03
N THR A 253 -6.95 -12.95 7.83
CA THR A 253 -7.50 -14.08 8.58
C THR A 253 -7.15 -15.43 7.97
N LEU A 254 -6.36 -15.43 6.91
CA LEU A 254 -6.03 -16.57 6.06
C LEU A 254 -7.24 -17.16 5.30
N ALA A 255 -8.34 -16.41 5.18
CA ALA A 255 -9.45 -16.77 4.31
C ALA A 255 -9.11 -16.49 2.84
N SER A 256 -9.53 -17.40 1.94
CA SER A 256 -9.30 -17.23 0.50
C SER A 256 -10.28 -16.21 -0.06
N ILE A 257 -9.76 -15.14 -0.66
CA ILE A 257 -10.55 -14.01 -1.18
C ILE A 257 -10.50 -13.89 -2.70
N ASP A 258 -9.42 -14.39 -3.34
CA ASP A 258 -9.28 -14.33 -4.79
C ASP A 258 -8.36 -15.44 -5.30
N THR A 259 -8.34 -15.63 -6.63
CA THR A 259 -7.49 -16.62 -7.29
C THR A 259 -6.99 -16.10 -8.62
N PHE A 260 -5.68 -16.25 -8.89
CA PHE A 260 -5.08 -15.90 -10.16
C PHE A 260 -4.58 -17.13 -10.92
N GLN A 261 -4.76 -17.11 -12.23
CA GLN A 261 -4.29 -18.12 -13.18
C GLN A 261 -3.82 -17.43 -14.46
N CYS A 262 -2.96 -18.07 -15.21
CA CYS A 262 -2.57 -17.56 -16.53
C CYS A 262 -3.74 -17.62 -17.50
N GLY A 263 -3.80 -16.65 -18.41
CA GLY A 263 -4.74 -16.62 -19.51
C GLY A 263 -4.20 -17.34 -20.75
N ASN A 264 -4.93 -17.22 -21.85
CA ASN A 264 -4.54 -17.73 -23.18
C ASN A 264 -4.29 -19.26 -23.24
N GLY A 265 -4.85 -20.01 -22.29
CA GLY A 265 -4.74 -21.47 -22.23
C GLY A 265 -3.48 -22.00 -21.54
N TYR A 266 -2.66 -21.17 -20.97
CA TYR A 266 -1.50 -21.56 -20.21
C TYR A 266 -1.87 -21.91 -18.75
N VAL A 267 -1.10 -22.83 -18.17
CA VAL A 267 -1.19 -23.17 -16.74
C VAL A 267 -0.11 -22.39 -16.00
N ALA A 268 -0.51 -21.70 -14.94
CA ALA A 268 0.44 -20.92 -14.13
C ALA A 268 1.53 -21.84 -13.56
N ASP A 269 2.75 -21.38 -13.57
CA ASP A 269 3.85 -22.03 -12.87
C ASP A 269 3.77 -21.73 -11.35
N VAL A 270 4.25 -22.63 -10.53
CA VAL A 270 4.12 -22.55 -9.08
C VAL A 270 5.14 -21.66 -8.39
N HIS A 271 6.18 -21.26 -9.12
CA HIS A 271 7.38 -20.69 -8.52
C HIS A 271 7.20 -19.26 -8.02
N ASP A 272 6.50 -18.40 -8.77
CA ASP A 272 6.39 -16.99 -8.40
C ASP A 272 5.15 -16.29 -8.94
N PHE A 273 4.71 -15.30 -8.20
CA PHE A 273 3.56 -14.44 -8.48
C PHE A 273 3.76 -13.08 -7.84
N LYS A 274 3.48 -12.01 -8.56
CA LYS A 274 3.53 -10.64 -8.05
C LYS A 274 2.21 -9.93 -8.31
N LEU A 275 1.69 -9.27 -7.29
CA LEU A 275 0.57 -8.35 -7.42
C LEU A 275 1.13 -6.93 -7.42
N LEU A 276 0.91 -6.20 -8.49
CA LEU A 276 1.41 -4.83 -8.65
C LEU A 276 0.54 -3.82 -7.89
N PRO A 277 1.07 -2.63 -7.57
CA PRO A 277 0.32 -1.58 -6.88
C PRO A 277 -0.96 -1.13 -7.60
N ASN A 278 -1.01 -1.21 -8.92
CA ASN A 278 -2.19 -0.88 -9.72
C ASN A 278 -3.25 -2.01 -9.78
N GLY A 279 -3.07 -3.09 -9.02
CA GLY A 279 -3.96 -4.26 -9.02
C GLY A 279 -3.72 -5.24 -10.16
N HIS A 280 -2.75 -4.97 -11.03
CA HIS A 280 -2.30 -5.93 -12.05
C HIS A 280 -1.51 -7.07 -11.41
N ALA A 281 -1.44 -8.19 -12.12
CA ALA A 281 -0.71 -9.35 -11.64
C ALA A 281 0.30 -9.83 -12.67
N ILE A 282 1.52 -10.15 -12.22
CA ILE A 282 2.53 -10.81 -13.06
C ILE A 282 2.58 -12.29 -12.70
N LEU A 283 2.46 -13.13 -13.70
CA LEU A 283 2.51 -14.58 -13.59
C LEU A 283 3.51 -15.16 -14.58
N ILE A 284 4.06 -16.30 -14.22
CA ILE A 284 4.88 -17.12 -15.09
C ILE A 284 4.16 -18.44 -15.40
N ALA A 285 4.43 -19.01 -16.56
CA ALA A 285 3.90 -20.31 -16.95
C ALA A 285 4.93 -21.12 -17.75
N THR A 286 4.83 -22.42 -17.64
CA THR A 286 5.59 -23.36 -18.48
C THR A 286 4.77 -23.70 -19.72
N ASP A 287 5.43 -23.68 -20.90
CA ASP A 287 4.83 -23.97 -22.21
C ASP A 287 5.50 -25.21 -22.85
N PRO A 288 4.98 -26.41 -22.60
CA PRO A 288 5.53 -27.65 -23.15
C PRO A 288 5.16 -27.82 -24.62
N GLU A 289 6.18 -27.92 -25.51
CA GLU A 289 5.98 -28.08 -26.93
C GLU A 289 6.77 -29.28 -27.48
N PRO A 290 6.24 -30.00 -28.47
CA PRO A 290 6.97 -31.11 -29.15
C PRO A 290 7.98 -30.52 -30.11
N ILE A 291 9.25 -30.74 -29.85
CA ILE A 291 10.37 -30.24 -30.65
C ILE A 291 11.25 -31.39 -31.07
N ASP A 292 11.63 -31.43 -32.36
CA ASP A 292 12.64 -32.38 -32.85
C ASP A 292 14.04 -31.92 -32.40
N MET A 293 14.58 -32.62 -31.41
CA MET A 293 15.90 -32.35 -30.82
C MET A 293 17.04 -33.13 -31.49
N SER A 294 16.80 -33.81 -32.63
CA SER A 294 17.81 -34.62 -33.35
C SER A 294 19.04 -33.80 -33.71
N LEU A 295 18.89 -32.51 -34.04
CA LEU A 295 20.01 -31.62 -34.34
C LEU A 295 20.97 -31.44 -33.16
N TYR A 296 20.49 -31.65 -31.94
CA TYR A 296 21.25 -31.55 -30.70
C TYR A 296 21.61 -32.92 -30.11
N GLY A 297 21.40 -34.01 -30.89
CA GLY A 297 21.62 -35.40 -30.45
C GLY A 297 20.53 -35.96 -29.57
N GLY A 298 19.38 -35.24 -29.45
CA GLY A 298 18.26 -35.59 -28.60
C GLY A 298 17.13 -36.36 -29.30
N ASP A 299 16.03 -36.56 -28.61
CA ASP A 299 14.86 -37.31 -29.10
C ASP A 299 14.11 -36.46 -30.17
N PRO A 300 13.78 -37.05 -31.34
CA PRO A 300 13.01 -36.36 -32.38
C PRO A 300 11.57 -36.02 -31.95
N ASN A 301 11.10 -36.58 -30.86
CA ASN A 301 9.78 -36.29 -30.26
C ASN A 301 9.92 -35.76 -28.83
N ALA A 302 10.97 -35.01 -28.56
CA ALA A 302 11.16 -34.42 -27.21
C ALA A 302 10.04 -33.45 -26.86
N THR A 303 9.68 -33.41 -25.61
CA THR A 303 8.88 -32.34 -25.03
C THR A 303 9.83 -31.29 -24.46
N VAL A 304 9.87 -30.13 -25.07
CA VAL A 304 10.73 -29.04 -24.65
C VAL A 304 9.88 -28.01 -23.93
N LEU A 305 10.35 -27.53 -22.76
CA LEU A 305 9.61 -26.62 -21.87
C LEU A 305 10.10 -25.19 -22.09
N GLY A 306 9.24 -24.35 -22.66
CA GLY A 306 9.44 -22.91 -22.76
C GLY A 306 8.83 -22.16 -21.60
N CYS A 307 9.11 -20.85 -21.52
CA CYS A 307 8.61 -19.94 -20.51
C CYS A 307 7.64 -18.92 -21.10
N ILE A 308 6.58 -18.63 -20.36
CA ILE A 308 5.65 -17.54 -20.61
C ILE A 308 5.67 -16.61 -19.39
N VAL A 309 5.74 -15.29 -19.63
CA VAL A 309 5.48 -14.26 -18.64
C VAL A 309 4.21 -13.54 -19.05
N GLN A 310 3.24 -13.40 -18.16
CA GLN A 310 2.00 -12.66 -18.40
C GLN A 310 1.82 -11.55 -17.37
N GLU A 311 1.32 -10.41 -17.84
CA GLU A 311 0.68 -9.42 -16.97
C GLU A 311 -0.82 -9.46 -17.23
N LEU A 312 -1.58 -9.53 -16.16
CA LEU A 312 -3.04 -9.42 -16.16
C LEU A 312 -3.45 -8.05 -15.63
N ASP A 313 -4.46 -7.42 -16.24
CA ASP A 313 -5.09 -6.23 -15.70
C ASP A 313 -5.95 -6.57 -14.45
N ALA A 314 -6.50 -5.55 -13.79
CA ALA A 314 -7.35 -5.74 -12.61
C ALA A 314 -8.62 -6.58 -12.90
N SER A 315 -9.03 -6.67 -14.17
CA SER A 315 -10.12 -7.54 -14.64
C SER A 315 -9.64 -8.93 -15.07
N LYS A 316 -8.37 -9.25 -14.84
CA LYS A 316 -7.70 -10.51 -15.21
C LYS A 316 -7.63 -10.78 -16.72
N ASN A 317 -7.68 -9.76 -17.57
CA ASN A 317 -7.37 -9.91 -18.98
C ASN A 317 -5.86 -9.88 -19.15
N VAL A 318 -5.32 -10.72 -20.07
CA VAL A 318 -3.91 -10.69 -20.43
C VAL A 318 -3.63 -9.42 -21.24
N ILE A 319 -2.81 -8.53 -20.70
CA ILE A 319 -2.44 -7.26 -21.33
C ILE A 319 -0.99 -7.26 -21.84
N PHE A 320 -0.19 -8.17 -21.32
CA PHE A 320 1.17 -8.42 -21.76
C PHE A 320 1.47 -9.92 -21.72
N GLN A 321 2.18 -10.43 -22.73
CA GLN A 321 2.62 -11.82 -22.78
C GLN A 321 3.96 -11.93 -23.51
N TRP A 322 4.98 -12.33 -22.79
CA TRP A 322 6.30 -12.62 -23.31
C TRP A 322 6.54 -14.13 -23.37
N ARG A 323 7.25 -14.61 -24.40
CA ARG A 323 7.48 -16.03 -24.62
C ARG A 323 8.97 -16.28 -24.91
N SER A 324 9.58 -17.19 -24.16
CA SER A 324 11.00 -17.55 -24.38
C SER A 324 11.27 -18.08 -25.79
N TRP A 325 10.30 -18.75 -26.42
CA TRP A 325 10.37 -19.25 -27.83
C TRP A 325 10.70 -18.16 -28.84
N ASP A 326 10.38 -16.92 -28.57
CA ASP A 326 10.53 -15.82 -29.52
C ASP A 326 11.88 -15.10 -29.35
N TYR A 327 12.62 -15.37 -28.25
CA TYR A 327 13.80 -14.59 -27.88
C TYR A 327 15.03 -15.41 -27.47
N ILE A 328 14.86 -16.65 -26.96
CA ILE A 328 15.93 -17.39 -26.29
C ILE A 328 16.18 -18.72 -27.01
N PRO A 329 17.36 -18.93 -27.58
CA PRO A 329 17.74 -20.22 -28.17
C PRO A 329 17.78 -21.36 -27.14
N ILE A 330 17.31 -22.55 -27.50
CA ILE A 330 17.36 -23.72 -26.61
C ILE A 330 18.81 -24.06 -26.21
N THR A 331 19.77 -23.78 -27.09
CA THR A 331 21.21 -24.01 -26.88
C THR A 331 21.86 -23.14 -25.80
N ASP A 332 21.18 -22.09 -25.34
CA ASP A 332 21.69 -21.27 -24.25
C ASP A 332 21.60 -21.98 -22.89
N SER A 333 20.80 -23.06 -22.82
CA SER A 333 20.72 -23.91 -21.65
C SER A 333 22.05 -24.60 -21.30
N TYR A 334 22.28 -24.74 -19.97
CA TYR A 334 23.37 -25.59 -19.47
C TYR A 334 22.97 -27.05 -19.27
N LEU A 335 21.69 -27.38 -19.49
CA LEU A 335 21.22 -28.77 -19.40
C LEU A 335 21.65 -29.63 -20.59
N ASP A 336 21.66 -30.94 -20.38
CA ASP A 336 21.72 -31.94 -21.41
C ASP A 336 20.43 -31.89 -22.26
N LEU A 337 20.59 -31.63 -23.55
CA LEU A 337 19.49 -31.49 -24.51
C LEU A 337 19.06 -32.83 -25.13
N THR A 338 19.62 -33.97 -24.67
CA THR A 338 19.37 -35.32 -25.26
C THR A 338 18.17 -36.02 -24.63
N GLY A 339 17.61 -35.49 -23.57
CA GLY A 339 16.47 -36.05 -22.87
C GLY A 339 15.15 -36.01 -23.65
N ARG A 340 14.18 -36.86 -23.24
CA ARG A 340 12.81 -36.84 -23.78
C ARG A 340 12.03 -35.64 -23.33
N THR A 341 12.33 -35.11 -22.14
CA THR A 341 11.82 -33.86 -21.61
C THR A 341 13.01 -32.94 -21.40
N VAL A 342 12.99 -31.78 -22.01
CA VAL A 342 14.06 -30.79 -21.93
C VAL A 342 13.51 -29.47 -21.38
N ASP A 343 13.79 -29.23 -20.13
CA ASP A 343 13.41 -27.96 -19.43
C ASP A 343 14.54 -26.93 -19.65
N TYR A 344 14.63 -26.38 -20.85
CA TYR A 344 15.79 -25.56 -21.22
C TYR A 344 15.86 -24.25 -20.51
N PHE A 345 14.73 -23.69 -20.11
CA PHE A 345 14.62 -22.35 -19.51
C PHE A 345 14.49 -22.38 -17.98
N HIS A 346 13.46 -23.06 -17.48
CA HIS A 346 13.12 -23.19 -16.07
C HIS A 346 13.04 -21.83 -15.36
N GLN A 347 11.95 -21.11 -15.58
CA GLN A 347 11.66 -19.87 -14.86
C GLN A 347 11.33 -20.16 -13.41
N ASN A 348 11.90 -19.39 -12.49
CA ASN A 348 11.65 -19.62 -11.06
C ASN A 348 11.37 -18.36 -10.25
N ALA A 349 11.55 -17.17 -10.81
CA ALA A 349 11.20 -15.91 -10.16
C ALA A 349 10.96 -14.82 -11.18
N VAL A 350 10.07 -13.90 -10.85
CA VAL A 350 9.79 -12.67 -11.60
C VAL A 350 9.64 -11.50 -10.64
N ASP A 351 10.23 -10.35 -10.99
CA ASP A 351 10.04 -9.11 -10.24
C ASP A 351 9.86 -7.92 -11.19
N ALA A 352 9.37 -6.80 -10.67
CA ALA A 352 9.30 -5.53 -11.38
C ALA A 352 10.43 -4.61 -10.88
N ASP A 353 11.25 -4.12 -11.81
CA ASP A 353 12.28 -3.13 -11.50
C ASP A 353 11.65 -1.74 -11.25
N HIS A 354 12.40 -0.84 -10.66
CA HIS A 354 11.95 0.52 -10.34
C HIS A 354 11.54 1.34 -11.57
N ASP A 355 12.01 0.97 -12.75
CA ASP A 355 11.60 1.57 -14.03
C ASP A 355 10.31 0.95 -14.62
N GLY A 356 9.70 -0.01 -13.91
CA GLY A 356 8.49 -0.70 -14.30
C GLY A 356 8.70 -1.88 -15.26
N ASN A 357 9.93 -2.17 -15.67
CA ASN A 357 10.28 -3.32 -16.50
C ASN A 357 10.40 -4.61 -15.69
N PHE A 358 10.29 -5.76 -16.33
CA PHE A 358 10.31 -7.05 -15.64
C PHE A 358 11.71 -7.65 -15.56
N LEU A 359 12.05 -8.22 -14.41
CA LEU A 359 13.21 -9.08 -14.20
C LEU A 359 12.73 -10.53 -14.12
N LEU A 360 13.30 -11.40 -14.92
CA LEU A 360 12.98 -12.81 -14.98
C LEU A 360 14.22 -13.64 -14.66
N SER A 361 14.12 -14.54 -13.68
CA SER A 361 15.18 -15.50 -13.37
C SER A 361 14.95 -16.80 -14.12
N SER A 362 15.95 -17.20 -14.91
CA SER A 362 16.01 -18.50 -15.55
C SER A 362 17.10 -19.37 -14.94
N ARG A 363 16.66 -20.44 -14.27
CA ARG A 363 17.56 -21.38 -13.55
C ARG A 363 18.53 -22.05 -14.49
N ASN A 364 18.01 -22.67 -15.55
CA ASN A 364 18.80 -23.56 -16.43
C ASN A 364 19.66 -22.78 -17.43
N LEU A 365 19.45 -21.48 -17.55
CA LEU A 365 20.35 -20.55 -18.23
C LEU A 365 21.38 -19.94 -17.28
N SER A 366 21.24 -20.08 -15.97
CA SER A 366 22.01 -19.33 -14.95
C SER A 366 21.99 -17.82 -15.24
N GLN A 367 20.79 -17.26 -15.52
CA GLN A 367 20.66 -15.93 -16.11
C GLN A 367 19.47 -15.16 -15.54
N ILE A 368 19.65 -13.86 -15.36
CA ILE A 368 18.59 -12.89 -15.12
C ILE A 368 18.36 -12.09 -16.41
N ILE A 369 17.11 -11.94 -16.83
CA ILE A 369 16.72 -11.27 -18.06
C ILE A 369 15.84 -10.07 -17.70
N LYS A 370 16.19 -8.88 -18.20
CA LYS A 370 15.33 -7.70 -18.10
C LYS A 370 14.53 -7.52 -19.38
N ILE A 371 13.21 -7.43 -19.22
CA ILE A 371 12.24 -7.34 -20.31
C ILE A 371 11.55 -5.98 -20.24
N ASP A 372 11.56 -5.25 -21.34
CA ASP A 372 10.82 -4.00 -21.51
C ASP A 372 9.32 -4.29 -21.51
N ARG A 373 8.61 -3.77 -20.53
CA ARG A 373 7.17 -3.99 -20.34
C ARG A 373 6.33 -3.38 -21.48
N ASN A 374 6.81 -2.34 -22.16
CA ASN A 374 6.06 -1.65 -23.22
C ASN A 374 6.26 -2.26 -24.60
N THR A 375 7.39 -2.94 -24.82
CA THR A 375 7.76 -3.47 -26.16
C THR A 375 7.93 -4.97 -26.18
N GLY A 376 8.14 -5.61 -25.03
CA GLY A 376 8.48 -7.03 -24.91
C GLY A 376 9.94 -7.37 -25.29
N ASN A 377 10.76 -6.38 -25.62
CA ASN A 377 12.16 -6.62 -26.00
C ASN A 377 13.02 -6.89 -24.76
N ILE A 378 14.06 -7.68 -24.94
CA ILE A 378 15.08 -7.85 -23.91
C ILE A 378 15.94 -6.58 -23.85
N ILE A 379 16.05 -5.99 -22.66
CA ILE A 379 16.89 -4.82 -22.39
C ILE A 379 18.33 -5.24 -22.12
N TRP A 380 18.48 -6.30 -21.32
CA TRP A 380 19.76 -6.88 -20.98
C TRP A 380 19.64 -8.28 -20.37
N LYS A 381 20.77 -8.99 -20.36
CA LYS A 381 20.96 -10.31 -19.76
C LYS A 381 22.13 -10.26 -18.78
N LEU A 382 21.95 -10.76 -17.57
CA LEU A 382 22.98 -10.85 -16.54
C LEU A 382 23.25 -12.32 -16.22
N GLY A 383 24.50 -12.75 -16.38
CA GLY A 383 24.92 -14.16 -16.22
C GLY A 383 24.61 -15.03 -17.44
N GLY A 384 24.87 -16.32 -17.34
CA GLY A 384 24.65 -17.30 -18.42
C GLY A 384 25.65 -17.22 -19.57
N LYS A 385 25.36 -17.95 -20.66
CA LYS A 385 26.23 -18.01 -21.85
C LYS A 385 26.25 -16.71 -22.66
N ASP A 386 25.18 -15.94 -22.58
CA ASP A 386 24.95 -14.71 -23.37
C ASP A 386 24.81 -13.51 -22.39
N ASN A 387 25.83 -13.30 -21.58
CA ASN A 387 25.89 -12.29 -20.52
C ASN A 387 26.36 -10.93 -21.06
N ASP A 388 25.65 -9.87 -20.75
CA ASP A 388 25.97 -8.49 -21.14
C ASP A 388 26.89 -7.75 -20.15
N PHE A 389 27.11 -8.29 -18.93
CA PHE A 389 27.72 -7.56 -17.82
C PHE A 389 29.13 -8.02 -17.50
N ILE A 390 29.96 -7.11 -17.03
CA ILE A 390 31.24 -7.41 -16.40
C ILE A 390 31.01 -7.48 -14.90
N PHE A 391 31.31 -8.61 -14.28
CA PHE A 391 31.25 -8.77 -12.83
C PHE A 391 32.46 -8.11 -12.17
N ILE A 392 32.20 -7.42 -11.07
CA ILE A 392 33.19 -6.68 -10.27
C ILE A 392 33.12 -7.17 -8.83
N ASN A 393 34.27 -7.33 -8.18
CA ASN A 393 34.41 -7.80 -6.80
C ASN A 393 33.85 -9.19 -6.54
N GLU A 394 33.63 -9.99 -7.59
CA GLU A 394 33.17 -11.38 -7.45
C GLU A 394 34.33 -12.33 -7.07
N HIS A 395 33.95 -13.50 -6.58
CA HIS A 395 34.87 -14.56 -6.22
C HIS A 395 35.37 -15.28 -7.50
N GLU A 396 36.64 -15.13 -7.83
CA GLU A 396 37.26 -15.69 -9.04
C GLU A 396 37.09 -17.21 -9.16
N GLU A 397 36.99 -17.93 -8.03
CA GLU A 397 36.77 -19.36 -8.01
C GLU A 397 35.41 -19.76 -8.61
N ASN A 398 34.44 -18.85 -8.70
CA ASN A 398 33.14 -19.10 -9.28
C ASN A 398 33.04 -18.74 -10.77
N SER A 399 34.13 -18.23 -11.36
CA SER A 399 34.21 -17.90 -12.78
C SER A 399 34.01 -19.14 -13.67
N PRO A 400 33.37 -19.07 -14.86
CA PRO A 400 32.77 -17.86 -15.45
C PRO A 400 31.33 -17.58 -15.02
N ASN A 401 30.68 -18.53 -14.37
CA ASN A 401 29.27 -18.43 -13.91
C ASN A 401 29.26 -18.06 -12.43
N TYR A 402 29.48 -16.79 -12.15
CA TYR A 402 29.62 -16.25 -10.79
C TYR A 402 28.42 -16.55 -9.88
N PHE A 403 27.23 -16.71 -10.45
CA PHE A 403 26.08 -17.38 -9.83
C PHE A 403 25.53 -18.45 -10.81
N SER A 404 24.89 -19.47 -10.28
CA SER A 404 24.36 -20.54 -11.10
C SER A 404 23.13 -21.21 -10.50
N TYR A 405 22.17 -21.53 -11.39
CA TYR A 405 20.90 -22.18 -11.04
C TYR A 405 20.11 -21.40 -9.98
N GLN A 406 20.31 -20.10 -9.92
CA GLN A 406 19.80 -19.17 -8.93
C GLN A 406 18.27 -19.16 -8.84
N HIS A 407 17.76 -18.73 -7.66
CA HIS A 407 16.36 -18.51 -7.36
C HIS A 407 16.14 -17.12 -6.78
N ASP A 408 14.88 -16.70 -6.72
CA ASP A 408 14.39 -15.54 -5.97
C ASP A 408 15.06 -14.21 -6.31
N ILE A 409 15.02 -13.83 -7.62
CA ILE A 409 15.44 -12.47 -8.00
C ILE A 409 14.50 -11.46 -7.34
N ALA A 410 15.05 -10.46 -6.66
CA ALA A 410 14.29 -9.37 -6.08
C ALA A 410 15.03 -8.03 -6.22
N VAL A 411 14.27 -6.95 -6.40
CA VAL A 411 14.80 -5.58 -6.44
C VAL A 411 14.70 -4.97 -5.04
N SER A 412 15.83 -4.59 -4.48
CA SER A 412 15.91 -3.92 -3.18
C SER A 412 15.54 -2.44 -3.29
N SER A 413 15.12 -1.82 -2.18
CA SER A 413 14.73 -0.40 -2.14
C SER A 413 15.82 0.58 -2.57
N ASN A 414 17.09 0.18 -2.50
CA ASN A 414 18.24 0.95 -2.97
C ASN A 414 18.56 0.77 -4.48
N GLY A 415 17.73 -0.01 -5.21
CA GLY A 415 17.92 -0.32 -6.63
C GLY A 415 18.91 -1.46 -6.92
N ASN A 416 19.52 -2.07 -5.92
CA ASN A 416 20.31 -3.28 -6.08
C ASN A 416 19.39 -4.49 -6.30
N ILE A 417 19.93 -5.55 -6.86
CA ILE A 417 19.24 -6.84 -6.96
C ILE A 417 19.80 -7.83 -5.95
N THR A 418 18.92 -8.64 -5.37
CA THR A 418 19.30 -9.80 -4.56
C THR A 418 18.86 -11.08 -5.25
N LEU A 419 19.59 -12.15 -5.06
CA LEU A 419 19.23 -13.50 -5.49
C LEU A 419 19.84 -14.55 -4.56
N PHE A 420 19.23 -15.73 -4.57
CA PHE A 420 19.80 -16.91 -3.94
C PHE A 420 20.57 -17.70 -4.99
N ASP A 421 21.91 -17.67 -4.89
CA ASP A 421 22.81 -18.41 -5.76
C ASP A 421 22.90 -19.85 -5.26
N ASN A 422 22.29 -20.77 -5.98
CA ASN A 422 22.34 -22.20 -5.63
C ASN A 422 23.75 -22.79 -5.83
N GLY A 423 24.56 -22.22 -6.73
CA GLY A 423 25.96 -22.60 -6.91
C GLY A 423 26.19 -23.98 -7.52
N ASN A 424 25.22 -24.51 -8.28
CA ASN A 424 25.29 -25.85 -8.86
C ASN A 424 26.48 -26.05 -9.83
N GLN A 425 26.97 -24.97 -10.43
CA GLN A 425 28.10 -24.98 -11.34
C GLN A 425 29.39 -24.44 -10.72
N HIS A 426 29.40 -24.11 -9.45
CA HIS A 426 30.63 -23.79 -8.74
C HIS A 426 31.56 -25.00 -8.68
N PRO A 427 32.88 -24.86 -8.84
CA PRO A 427 33.83 -25.96 -8.74
C PRO A 427 33.72 -26.79 -7.47
N THR A 428 33.39 -26.14 -6.35
CA THR A 428 32.95 -26.75 -5.11
C THR A 428 31.54 -26.26 -4.86
N PRO A 429 30.50 -27.09 -4.98
CA PRO A 429 29.12 -26.64 -4.80
C PRO A 429 28.84 -26.14 -3.40
N TYR A 430 28.38 -24.91 -3.28
CA TYR A 430 27.80 -24.28 -2.11
C TYR A 430 26.80 -23.22 -2.50
N SER A 431 25.83 -22.94 -1.64
CA SER A 431 24.82 -21.91 -1.90
C SER A 431 25.08 -20.67 -1.03
N ARG A 432 24.68 -19.53 -1.55
CA ARG A 432 24.84 -18.23 -0.88
C ARG A 432 23.72 -17.25 -1.25
N ALA A 433 23.46 -16.28 -0.40
CA ALA A 433 22.70 -15.09 -0.75
C ALA A 433 23.64 -14.02 -1.28
N VAL A 434 23.28 -13.34 -2.37
CA VAL A 434 24.13 -12.30 -2.98
C VAL A 434 23.32 -11.04 -3.26
N GLU A 435 23.99 -9.88 -3.21
CA GLU A 435 23.45 -8.60 -3.64
C GLU A 435 24.40 -7.95 -4.65
N TYR A 436 23.86 -7.60 -5.82
CA TYR A 436 24.59 -6.90 -6.87
C TYR A 436 24.06 -5.49 -7.05
N LYS A 437 24.99 -4.54 -7.18
CA LYS A 437 24.72 -3.22 -7.70
C LYS A 437 24.96 -3.20 -9.18
N LEU A 438 23.94 -2.85 -9.96
CA LEU A 438 24.02 -2.83 -11.42
C LEU A 438 24.26 -1.41 -11.93
N ASP A 439 25.30 -1.24 -12.77
CA ASP A 439 25.39 -0.10 -13.67
C ASP A 439 24.89 -0.56 -15.06
N GLN A 440 23.63 -0.25 -15.33
CA GLN A 440 22.97 -0.70 -16.58
C GLN A 440 23.50 0.02 -17.83
N VAL A 441 24.18 1.18 -17.66
CA VAL A 441 24.78 1.94 -18.76
C VAL A 441 26.15 1.36 -19.14
N ASN A 442 27.02 1.16 -18.16
CA ASN A 442 28.37 0.62 -18.36
C ASN A 442 28.40 -0.91 -18.34
N LYS A 443 27.24 -1.55 -18.12
CA LYS A 443 27.11 -3.00 -18.05
C LYS A 443 28.06 -3.64 -17.05
N THR A 444 28.06 -3.13 -15.81
CA THR A 444 28.80 -3.73 -14.70
C THR A 444 27.88 -4.22 -13.60
N ALA A 445 28.20 -5.36 -13.03
CA ALA A 445 27.53 -5.96 -11.89
C ALA A 445 28.54 -6.08 -10.74
N GLU A 446 28.45 -5.21 -9.76
CA GLU A 446 29.33 -5.18 -8.60
C GLU A 446 28.72 -6.02 -7.47
N LEU A 447 29.42 -7.07 -7.02
CA LEU A 447 29.07 -7.78 -5.82
C LEU A 447 29.31 -6.84 -4.62
N VAL A 448 28.22 -6.36 -4.00
CA VAL A 448 28.31 -5.43 -2.85
C VAL A 448 28.13 -6.14 -1.52
N TRP A 449 27.53 -7.31 -1.54
CA TRP A 449 27.37 -8.14 -0.35
C TRP A 449 27.04 -9.57 -0.74
N ASP A 450 27.55 -10.54 0.05
CA ASP A 450 27.14 -11.93 0.01
C ASP A 450 27.13 -12.54 1.40
N TYR A 451 26.48 -13.71 1.52
CA TYR A 451 26.56 -14.53 2.73
C TYR A 451 26.63 -16.00 2.38
N ARG A 452 27.66 -16.65 2.84
CA ARG A 452 27.90 -18.09 2.78
C ARG A 452 27.87 -18.65 4.20
N HIS A 453 27.08 -19.66 4.45
CA HIS A 453 26.95 -20.27 5.78
C HIS A 453 28.23 -21.02 6.16
N SER A 454 28.50 -21.13 7.44
CA SER A 454 29.63 -21.90 7.97
C SER A 454 29.14 -22.90 9.03
N PRO A 455 29.24 -24.22 8.80
CA PRO A 455 29.72 -24.88 7.57
C PRO A 455 28.85 -24.63 6.34
N ASP A 456 29.44 -24.89 5.15
CA ASP A 456 28.74 -24.68 3.89
C ASP A 456 27.41 -25.47 3.80
N ILE A 457 26.40 -24.77 3.27
CA ILE A 457 25.13 -25.39 2.89
C ILE A 457 25.05 -25.41 1.38
N PHE A 458 24.65 -26.55 0.79
CA PHE A 458 24.42 -26.68 -0.63
C PHE A 458 22.94 -27.05 -0.87
N ALA A 459 22.18 -26.07 -1.36
CA ALA A 459 20.80 -26.24 -1.81
C ALA A 459 20.79 -26.30 -3.33
N ASN A 460 20.63 -27.46 -3.92
CA ASN A 460 20.66 -27.65 -5.36
C ASN A 460 19.45 -27.07 -6.11
N ALA A 461 18.40 -26.64 -5.38
CA ALA A 461 17.19 -26.02 -5.92
C ALA A 461 16.48 -25.22 -4.84
N MET A 462 15.53 -24.37 -5.26
CA MET A 462 14.73 -23.52 -4.35
C MET A 462 15.59 -22.49 -3.60
N GLY A 463 15.01 -21.84 -2.61
CA GLY A 463 15.68 -20.87 -1.76
C GLY A 463 15.29 -19.44 -2.04
N SER A 464 15.59 -18.56 -1.10
CA SER A 464 15.27 -17.14 -1.15
C SER A 464 16.31 -16.27 -0.45
N ALA A 465 16.43 -15.02 -0.88
CA ALA A 465 17.32 -14.02 -0.30
C ALA A 465 16.62 -12.66 -0.23
N GLN A 466 16.05 -12.32 0.91
CA GLN A 466 15.31 -11.08 1.11
C GLN A 466 16.13 -10.07 1.89
N ARG A 467 16.47 -8.92 1.28
CA ARG A 467 17.05 -7.77 1.98
C ARG A 467 15.97 -7.05 2.77
N LEU A 468 16.18 -6.86 4.06
CA LEU A 468 15.24 -6.26 4.98
C LEU A 468 15.52 -4.75 5.19
N PRO A 469 14.51 -3.94 5.57
CA PRO A 469 14.66 -2.50 5.75
C PRO A 469 15.70 -2.08 6.80
N ASN A 470 15.99 -2.92 7.80
CA ASN A 470 17.02 -2.69 8.81
C ASN A 470 18.43 -3.05 8.33
N GLY A 471 18.60 -3.51 7.09
CA GLY A 471 19.86 -3.93 6.50
C GLY A 471 20.19 -5.42 6.69
N ASN A 472 19.42 -6.17 7.49
CA ASN A 472 19.59 -7.62 7.60
C ASN A 472 19.17 -8.32 6.29
N THR A 473 19.59 -9.57 6.13
CA THR A 473 19.11 -10.44 5.02
C THR A 473 18.52 -11.72 5.60
N LEU A 474 17.27 -12.01 5.22
CA LEU A 474 16.64 -13.29 5.51
C LEU A 474 16.91 -14.26 4.35
N ILE A 475 17.39 -15.46 4.68
CA ILE A 475 17.78 -16.51 3.73
C ILE A 475 16.93 -17.74 4.00
N GLY A 476 16.20 -18.21 2.99
CA GLY A 476 15.54 -19.51 2.99
C GLY A 476 16.43 -20.51 2.25
N TRP A 477 16.81 -21.62 2.89
CA TRP A 477 17.79 -22.58 2.34
C TRP A 477 17.19 -23.61 1.39
N GLY A 478 15.93 -23.43 0.98
CA GLY A 478 15.31 -24.24 -0.06
C GLY A 478 15.45 -25.74 0.17
N SER A 479 15.91 -26.49 -0.82
CA SER A 479 16.03 -27.95 -0.79
C SER A 479 16.99 -28.51 0.28
N ALA A 480 17.86 -27.65 0.83
CA ALA A 480 18.79 -28.05 1.91
C ALA A 480 18.23 -27.78 3.30
N GLY A 481 17.22 -26.93 3.42
CA GLY A 481 16.64 -26.53 4.72
C GLY A 481 16.00 -27.71 5.42
N GLY A 482 16.31 -27.90 6.73
CA GLY A 482 15.85 -29.03 7.55
C GLY A 482 16.54 -30.35 7.26
N ALA A 483 17.24 -30.50 6.16
CA ALA A 483 17.96 -31.73 5.81
C ALA A 483 19.33 -31.79 6.48
N GLY A 484 19.65 -32.94 7.13
CA GLY A 484 20.97 -33.16 7.72
C GLY A 484 21.32 -32.23 8.89
N GLY A 485 20.32 -31.54 9.49
CA GLY A 485 20.52 -30.60 10.59
C GLY A 485 20.83 -29.18 10.15
N ASN A 486 20.65 -28.84 8.85
CA ASN A 486 20.76 -27.48 8.35
C ASN A 486 19.57 -26.63 8.80
N PRO A 487 19.75 -25.31 9.05
CA PRO A 487 18.63 -24.43 9.29
C PRO A 487 17.71 -24.36 8.05
N THR A 488 16.42 -24.18 8.28
CA THR A 488 15.47 -23.88 7.19
C THR A 488 15.57 -22.41 6.78
N VAL A 489 15.79 -21.54 7.76
CA VAL A 489 15.88 -20.09 7.60
C VAL A 489 17.04 -19.58 8.44
N THR A 490 17.85 -18.70 7.86
CA THR A 490 18.85 -17.90 8.56
C THR A 490 18.64 -16.43 8.25
N GLU A 491 18.55 -15.57 9.25
CA GLU A 491 18.67 -14.12 9.09
C GLU A 491 20.05 -13.68 9.55
N VAL A 492 20.68 -12.82 8.79
CA VAL A 492 22.01 -12.29 9.13
C VAL A 492 22.02 -10.77 9.13
N HIS A 493 22.83 -10.21 10.02
CA HIS A 493 23.14 -8.77 10.06
C HIS A 493 23.97 -8.34 8.84
N PRO A 494 24.10 -7.02 8.57
CA PRO A 494 24.99 -6.52 7.52
C PRO A 494 26.44 -6.97 7.66
N ASP A 495 26.92 -7.19 8.90
CA ASP A 495 28.26 -7.69 9.24
C ASP A 495 28.41 -9.22 9.10
N LYS A 496 27.38 -9.88 8.60
CA LYS A 496 27.29 -11.33 8.38
C LYS A 496 27.18 -12.16 9.67
N SER A 497 27.03 -11.56 10.84
CA SER A 497 26.70 -12.29 12.06
C SER A 497 25.24 -12.76 12.01
N VAL A 498 24.99 -13.95 12.58
CA VAL A 498 23.65 -14.54 12.58
C VAL A 498 22.73 -13.78 13.54
N ALA A 499 21.58 -13.36 13.04
CA ALA A 499 20.51 -12.70 13.80
C ALA A 499 19.48 -13.72 14.32
N ILE A 500 19.07 -14.67 13.49
CA ILE A 500 18.20 -15.78 13.89
C ILE A 500 18.46 -17.00 13.00
N GLU A 501 18.36 -18.18 13.57
CA GLU A 501 18.24 -19.44 12.83
C GLU A 501 17.03 -20.22 13.30
N LEU A 502 16.27 -20.71 12.32
CA LEU A 502 15.05 -21.48 12.50
C LEU A 502 15.12 -22.75 11.68
N SER A 503 14.76 -23.88 12.30
CA SER A 503 14.75 -25.19 11.68
C SER A 503 13.37 -25.82 11.71
N LEU A 504 12.97 -26.44 10.59
CA LEU A 504 11.84 -27.35 10.45
C LEU A 504 12.35 -28.74 10.05
N PRO A 505 11.64 -29.81 10.38
CA PRO A 505 11.99 -31.17 9.91
C PRO A 505 11.71 -31.38 8.40
N GLN A 506 10.99 -30.46 7.78
CA GLN A 506 10.64 -30.46 6.36
C GLN A 506 11.21 -29.21 5.67
N THR A 507 11.38 -29.29 4.36
CA THR A 507 11.84 -28.20 3.52
C THR A 507 10.78 -27.08 3.43
N SER A 508 11.21 -25.84 3.24
CA SER A 508 10.38 -24.74 2.76
C SER A 508 10.86 -24.29 1.39
N TYR A 509 9.95 -24.03 0.46
CA TYR A 509 10.31 -23.56 -0.86
C TYR A 509 11.07 -22.22 -0.80
N ARG A 510 10.51 -21.25 -0.08
CA ARG A 510 11.07 -19.95 0.27
C ARG A 510 10.67 -19.56 1.68
N ALA A 511 11.31 -18.55 2.21
CA ALA A 511 10.95 -17.92 3.46
C ALA A 511 11.09 -16.40 3.32
N PHE A 512 10.16 -15.66 3.92
CA PHE A 512 10.13 -14.21 3.87
C PHE A 512 9.86 -13.62 5.25
N ARG A 513 10.28 -12.37 5.45
CA ARG A 513 9.93 -11.59 6.64
C ARG A 513 9.15 -10.36 6.25
N PHE A 514 8.01 -10.17 6.89
CA PHE A 514 7.18 -9.00 6.69
C PHE A 514 6.70 -8.45 8.03
N PRO A 515 6.46 -7.13 8.14
CA PRO A 515 5.63 -6.59 9.20
C PRO A 515 4.28 -7.31 9.17
N TRP A 516 3.81 -7.71 10.34
CA TRP A 516 2.52 -8.35 10.45
C TRP A 516 1.67 -7.61 11.48
N LYS A 517 0.37 -7.42 11.19
CA LYS A 517 -0.53 -6.59 11.99
C LYS A 517 -0.10 -5.12 12.03
N SER A 518 0.33 -4.57 10.90
CA SER A 518 0.61 -3.14 10.68
C SER A 518 1.36 -2.43 11.82
N GLN A 519 2.35 -3.08 12.41
CA GLN A 519 3.06 -2.55 13.57
C GLN A 519 4.05 -1.43 13.26
N LEU A 520 4.39 -1.21 11.98
CA LEU A 520 5.28 -0.13 11.57
C LEU A 520 4.52 0.86 10.67
N PRO A 521 4.27 2.08 11.14
CA PRO A 521 3.70 3.13 10.30
C PRO A 521 4.66 3.48 9.15
N GLU A 522 4.11 3.74 7.96
CA GLU A 522 4.87 4.32 6.86
C GLU A 522 5.21 5.78 7.19
N LYS A 523 4.22 6.51 7.68
CA LYS A 523 4.31 7.94 8.00
C LYS A 523 3.47 8.24 9.23
N SER A 524 3.93 9.17 10.06
CA SER A 524 3.21 9.56 11.25
C SER A 524 3.52 11.01 11.64
N VAL A 525 2.52 11.87 11.56
CA VAL A 525 2.65 13.29 11.89
C VAL A 525 1.65 13.66 12.98
N THR A 526 2.11 14.42 13.96
CA THR A 526 1.31 14.92 15.07
C THR A 526 1.18 16.44 15.00
N GLN A 527 -0.06 16.93 15.03
CA GLN A 527 -0.37 18.33 15.21
C GLN A 527 -0.84 18.59 16.65
N TYR A 528 -0.42 19.69 17.22
CA TYR A 528 -0.69 20.09 18.60
C TYR A 528 -1.59 21.31 18.66
N GLU A 529 -2.22 21.54 19.80
CA GLU A 529 -3.08 22.69 20.05
C GLU A 529 -4.17 22.84 18.98
N ILE A 530 -4.89 21.76 18.75
CA ILE A 530 -5.98 21.72 17.76
C ILE A 530 -7.13 22.60 18.26
N LEU A 531 -7.59 23.48 17.39
CA LEU A 531 -8.70 24.40 17.65
C LEU A 531 -9.85 24.14 16.67
N GLN A 532 -11.06 24.32 17.14
CA GLN A 532 -12.26 24.27 16.31
C GLN A 532 -12.19 25.31 15.18
N GLY A 533 -12.75 25.00 14.05
CA GLY A 533 -12.77 25.84 12.84
C GLY A 533 -11.46 25.85 12.04
N ASN A 534 -10.35 25.46 12.65
CA ASN A 534 -9.04 25.49 12.00
C ASN A 534 -8.77 24.23 11.17
N THR A 535 -7.96 24.41 10.12
CA THR A 535 -7.50 23.34 9.24
C THR A 535 -6.04 23.01 9.55
N TYR A 536 -5.76 21.75 9.72
CA TYR A 536 -4.42 21.22 10.01
C TYR A 536 -4.00 20.23 8.92
N THR A 537 -2.81 20.45 8.35
CA THR A 537 -2.20 19.52 7.41
C THR A 537 -1.17 18.67 8.15
N PHE A 538 -1.29 17.37 8.04
CA PHE A 538 -0.40 16.41 8.69
C PHE A 538 0.77 16.07 7.81
N ASP A 539 1.56 17.10 7.46
CA ASP A 539 2.74 17.00 6.61
C ASP A 539 3.91 17.66 7.32
N GLU A 540 5.04 16.96 7.37
CA GLU A 540 6.35 17.46 7.77
C GLU A 540 7.29 17.42 6.56
N PRO A 541 8.42 18.16 6.56
CA PRO A 541 9.31 18.24 5.40
C PRO A 541 9.77 16.87 4.86
N ASP A 542 9.95 15.90 5.73
CA ASP A 542 10.42 14.55 5.38
C ASP A 542 9.35 13.46 5.58
N ASP A 543 8.13 13.83 6.00
CA ASP A 543 7.08 12.87 6.36
C ASP A 543 5.67 13.37 6.00
N THR A 544 5.38 13.43 4.71
CA THR A 544 4.09 13.92 4.20
C THR A 544 3.06 12.79 4.21
N THR A 545 2.01 12.91 5.03
CA THR A 545 0.92 11.93 5.08
C THR A 545 -0.12 12.15 3.96
N GLY A 546 -0.23 13.36 3.45
CA GLY A 546 -1.28 13.75 2.50
C GLY A 546 -2.67 13.91 3.13
N ILE A 547 -2.75 13.99 4.46
CA ILE A 547 -3.98 14.12 5.22
C ILE A 547 -4.13 15.56 5.70
N THR A 548 -5.29 16.15 5.48
CA THR A 548 -5.67 17.46 6.01
C THR A 548 -7.01 17.31 6.73
N ILE A 549 -7.16 17.92 7.90
CA ILE A 549 -8.40 17.89 8.69
C ILE A 549 -8.81 19.31 9.05
N LYS A 550 -10.04 19.68 8.70
CA LYS A 550 -10.70 20.85 9.24
C LYS A 550 -11.59 20.39 10.40
N PHE A 551 -11.34 20.87 11.59
CA PHE A 551 -12.11 20.52 12.79
C PHE A 551 -13.35 21.41 12.88
N ASN A 552 -14.50 20.93 12.42
CA ASN A 552 -15.76 21.66 12.42
C ASN A 552 -16.31 21.82 13.83
N GLN A 553 -16.21 20.77 14.64
CA GLN A 553 -16.54 20.78 16.07
C GLN A 553 -15.42 20.11 16.85
N LEU A 554 -15.13 20.63 18.04
CA LEU A 554 -14.09 20.09 18.91
C LEU A 554 -14.42 20.34 20.37
N ASP A 555 -14.51 19.27 21.15
CA ASP A 555 -14.53 19.32 22.62
C ASP A 555 -13.25 18.70 23.16
N GLY A 556 -12.47 19.47 23.89
CA GLY A 556 -11.18 18.99 24.41
C GLY A 556 -10.45 20.06 25.22
N PHE A 557 -9.31 19.69 25.74
CA PHE A 557 -8.43 20.57 26.50
C PHE A 557 -7.53 21.41 25.57
N ILE A 558 -7.00 22.50 26.08
CA ILE A 558 -6.15 23.43 25.30
C ILE A 558 -4.87 22.74 24.80
N TYR A 559 -4.28 21.86 25.60
CA TYR A 559 -3.08 21.09 25.25
C TYR A 559 -3.46 19.73 24.67
N ASN A 560 -4.21 19.76 23.60
CA ASN A 560 -4.61 18.58 22.87
C ASN A 560 -3.65 18.30 21.69
N SER A 561 -3.77 17.13 21.12
CA SER A 561 -3.07 16.79 19.88
C SER A 561 -3.83 15.75 19.08
N VAL A 562 -3.60 15.78 17.77
CA VAL A 562 -4.05 14.74 16.85
C VAL A 562 -2.85 14.21 16.06
N THR A 563 -2.76 12.89 15.96
CA THR A 563 -1.75 12.20 15.15
C THR A 563 -2.45 11.49 14.01
N ALA A 564 -2.02 11.77 12.80
CA ALA A 564 -2.38 11.01 11.60
C ALA A 564 -1.22 10.07 11.25
N THR A 565 -1.53 8.78 11.11
CA THR A 565 -0.55 7.75 10.81
C THR A 565 -1.00 6.95 9.60
N VAL A 566 -0.16 6.84 8.57
CA VAL A 566 -0.41 6.09 7.33
C VAL A 566 0.34 4.78 7.38
N PHE A 567 -0.31 3.71 6.93
CA PHE A 567 0.24 2.36 6.88
C PHE A 567 0.16 1.81 5.46
N ARG A 568 1.16 1.03 5.06
CA ARG A 568 1.24 0.38 3.73
C ARG A 568 0.50 -0.95 3.62
N TYR A 569 -0.18 -1.36 4.65
CA TYR A 569 -0.85 -2.66 4.72
C TYR A 569 -2.29 -2.47 5.18
N ALA A 570 -3.22 -3.27 4.65
CA ALA A 570 -4.58 -3.29 5.17
C ALA A 570 -4.58 -3.76 6.65
N PRO A 571 -5.55 -3.31 7.49
CA PRO A 571 -5.70 -3.83 8.83
C PRO A 571 -5.95 -5.35 8.79
N THR A 572 -5.26 -6.09 9.63
CA THR A 572 -5.27 -7.56 9.64
C THR A 572 -6.55 -8.18 10.19
N ASP A 573 -7.34 -7.38 10.90
CA ASP A 573 -8.53 -7.76 11.66
C ASP A 573 -9.77 -6.98 11.19
N ALA A 574 -9.82 -6.66 9.89
CA ALA A 574 -10.95 -5.94 9.34
C ALA A 574 -12.21 -6.81 9.36
N MET A 575 -13.20 -6.38 10.15
CA MET A 575 -14.54 -6.99 10.23
C MET A 575 -15.56 -6.05 9.62
N PHE A 576 -16.60 -6.61 8.99
CA PHE A 576 -17.64 -5.86 8.31
C PHE A 576 -19.03 -6.41 8.67
N ASN A 577 -20.02 -5.54 8.60
CA ASN A 577 -21.41 -5.96 8.67
C ASN A 577 -21.87 -6.37 7.25
N GLY A 578 -22.01 -7.68 6.99
CA GLY A 578 -22.36 -8.23 5.68
C GLY A 578 -21.15 -8.66 4.85
N ASP A 579 -21.29 -8.62 3.52
CA ASP A 579 -20.21 -9.02 2.60
C ASP A 579 -19.05 -8.06 2.66
N ALA A 580 -17.84 -8.59 2.86
CA ALA A 580 -16.63 -7.80 2.98
C ALA A 580 -16.29 -7.11 1.64
N PRO A 581 -16.12 -5.78 1.61
CA PRO A 581 -15.69 -5.05 0.41
C PRO A 581 -14.23 -5.35 0.08
N LYS A 582 -13.79 -5.01 -1.13
CA LYS A 582 -12.37 -5.09 -1.49
C LYS A 582 -11.60 -3.97 -0.80
N VAL A 583 -10.78 -4.30 0.18
CA VAL A 583 -9.95 -3.34 0.94
C VAL A 583 -8.69 -3.00 0.14
N ALA A 584 -8.33 -1.71 0.10
CA ALA A 584 -7.06 -1.28 -0.49
C ALA A 584 -5.89 -1.54 0.47
N MET A 585 -4.71 -1.42 -0.09
CA MET A 585 -3.42 -1.72 0.55
C MET A 585 -2.95 -0.72 1.57
N GLN A 586 -3.38 0.52 1.47
CA GLN A 586 -3.07 1.58 2.40
C GLN A 586 -4.28 1.84 3.28
N TYR A 587 -4.01 2.10 4.54
CA TYR A 587 -4.98 2.65 5.46
C TYR A 587 -4.29 3.70 6.33
N PHE A 588 -5.07 4.43 7.09
CA PHE A 588 -4.53 5.38 8.04
C PHE A 588 -5.32 5.36 9.33
N THR A 589 -4.69 5.84 10.39
CA THR A 589 -5.33 6.01 11.68
C THR A 589 -5.29 7.47 12.09
N LEU A 590 -6.32 7.89 12.78
CA LEU A 590 -6.35 9.14 13.51
C LEU A 590 -6.41 8.82 15.00
N SER A 591 -5.53 9.42 15.78
CA SER A 591 -5.56 9.30 17.23
C SER A 591 -5.48 10.68 17.87
N GLY A 592 -6.26 10.89 18.90
CA GLY A 592 -6.31 12.16 19.63
C GLY A 592 -5.88 12.00 21.08
N ALA A 593 -5.21 13.00 21.62
CA ALA A 593 -4.92 13.10 23.04
C ALA A 593 -5.57 14.35 23.59
N ALA A 594 -6.25 14.21 24.73
CA ALA A 594 -6.97 15.30 25.42
C ALA A 594 -8.12 15.93 24.59
N ILE A 595 -8.71 15.14 23.69
CA ILE A 595 -9.91 15.47 22.92
C ILE A 595 -11.00 14.47 23.34
N ASN A 596 -12.15 14.99 23.76
CA ASN A 596 -13.30 14.19 24.20
C ASN A 596 -14.15 13.75 23.00
N SER A 597 -14.42 14.69 22.09
CA SER A 597 -15.14 14.46 20.84
C SER A 597 -14.75 15.47 19.79
N PHE A 598 -14.94 15.13 18.52
CA PHE A 598 -14.75 16.06 17.42
C PHE A 598 -15.65 15.67 16.25
N GLU A 599 -15.88 16.64 15.38
CA GLU A 599 -16.30 16.43 14.02
C GLU A 599 -15.32 17.15 13.10
N GLY A 600 -14.82 16.46 12.10
CA GLY A 600 -13.80 17.01 11.21
C GLY A 600 -13.99 16.58 9.77
N THR A 601 -13.86 17.54 8.85
CA THR A 601 -13.76 17.26 7.44
C THR A 601 -12.34 16.82 7.10
N VAL A 602 -12.18 15.58 6.70
CA VAL A 602 -10.89 14.98 6.33
C VAL A 602 -10.75 15.02 4.82
N THR A 603 -9.64 15.56 4.33
CA THR A 603 -9.25 15.57 2.93
C THR A 603 -7.97 14.78 2.73
N LEU A 604 -8.01 13.82 1.82
CA LEU A 604 -6.90 12.95 1.46
C LEU A 604 -6.41 13.30 0.05
N LYS A 605 -5.15 13.70 -0.09
CA LYS A 605 -4.51 13.93 -1.38
C LYS A 605 -4.02 12.59 -1.93
N MET A 606 -4.72 12.04 -2.92
CA MET A 606 -4.53 10.67 -3.41
C MET A 606 -3.14 10.41 -4.03
N GLN A 607 -2.41 11.44 -4.42
CA GLN A 607 -1.02 11.31 -4.87
C GLN A 607 -0.08 10.72 -3.79
N TYR A 608 -0.44 10.83 -2.51
CA TYR A 608 0.32 10.24 -1.38
C TYR A 608 -0.19 8.87 -0.95
N PHE A 609 -1.30 8.41 -1.53
CA PHE A 609 -1.89 7.09 -1.31
C PHE A 609 -1.72 6.21 -2.56
N SER A 610 -0.47 6.03 -2.98
CA SER A 610 -0.08 5.38 -4.25
C SER A 610 -0.56 3.93 -4.37
N LEU A 611 -0.90 3.28 -3.27
CA LEU A 611 -1.41 1.91 -3.25
C LEU A 611 -2.95 1.85 -3.28
N VAL A 612 -3.63 2.98 -3.32
CA VAL A 612 -5.08 3.08 -3.50
C VAL A 612 -5.36 3.34 -4.97
N THR A 613 -5.67 2.28 -5.70
CA THR A 613 -6.07 2.38 -7.12
C THR A 613 -7.53 2.82 -7.23
N ASP A 614 -7.87 3.50 -8.34
CA ASP A 614 -9.24 3.92 -8.66
C ASP A 614 -9.93 4.70 -7.51
N PRO A 615 -9.38 5.85 -7.09
CA PRO A 615 -9.92 6.60 -5.96
C PRO A 615 -11.39 7.03 -6.14
N SER A 616 -11.86 7.18 -7.38
CA SER A 616 -13.27 7.48 -7.68
C SER A 616 -14.25 6.36 -7.31
N GLU A 617 -13.76 5.14 -7.13
CA GLU A 617 -14.55 3.96 -6.76
C GLU A 617 -14.39 3.59 -5.29
N ARG A 618 -13.63 4.38 -4.51
CA ARG A 618 -13.34 4.09 -3.11
C ARG A 618 -14.28 4.81 -2.18
N ILE A 619 -14.70 4.06 -1.17
CA ILE A 619 -15.46 4.56 -0.02
C ILE A 619 -14.56 4.38 1.20
N ILE A 620 -14.52 5.39 2.06
CA ILE A 620 -13.83 5.28 3.34
C ILE A 620 -14.73 4.53 4.32
N TYR A 621 -14.15 3.56 4.98
CA TYR A 621 -14.75 2.86 6.11
C TYR A 621 -13.92 3.17 7.35
N SER A 622 -14.59 3.32 8.49
CA SER A 622 -13.91 3.59 9.77
C SER A 622 -14.36 2.65 10.88
N ARG A 623 -13.50 2.47 11.87
CA ARG A 623 -13.84 1.85 13.16
C ARG A 623 -13.08 2.56 14.29
N THR A 624 -13.63 2.52 15.48
CA THR A 624 -13.03 3.17 16.66
C THR A 624 -11.94 2.34 17.34
N ASN A 625 -12.00 1.02 17.20
CA ASN A 625 -10.98 0.10 17.73
C ASN A 625 -11.04 -1.24 16.98
N SER A 626 -10.04 -2.09 17.20
CA SER A 626 -9.88 -3.38 16.50
C SER A 626 -10.97 -4.41 16.76
N SER A 627 -11.77 -4.23 17.81
CA SER A 627 -12.91 -5.14 18.11
C SER A 627 -14.21 -4.73 17.43
N ASN A 628 -14.27 -3.56 16.79
CA ASN A 628 -15.44 -3.07 16.10
C ASN A 628 -15.38 -3.39 14.60
N ASN A 629 -16.56 -3.54 13.98
CA ASN A 629 -16.67 -3.62 12.54
C ASN A 629 -16.35 -2.27 11.89
N PHE A 630 -15.86 -2.34 10.68
CA PHE A 630 -15.73 -1.17 9.83
C PHE A 630 -17.09 -0.77 9.26
N GLU A 631 -17.42 0.50 9.43
CA GLU A 631 -18.65 1.11 8.90
C GLU A 631 -18.31 2.11 7.79
N PRO A 632 -19.09 2.17 6.71
CA PRO A 632 -18.85 3.09 5.61
C PRO A 632 -19.13 4.52 6.02
N LEU A 633 -18.22 5.44 5.64
CA LEU A 633 -18.42 6.87 5.79
C LEU A 633 -18.87 7.52 4.48
N PRO A 634 -19.61 8.64 4.55
CA PRO A 634 -19.85 9.48 3.39
C PRO A 634 -18.54 9.88 2.76
N THR A 635 -18.36 9.55 1.49
CA THR A 635 -17.10 9.79 0.79
C THR A 635 -17.38 10.49 -0.53
N SER A 636 -16.67 11.57 -0.81
CA SER A 636 -16.67 12.26 -2.10
C SER A 636 -15.28 12.25 -2.72
N TYR A 637 -15.21 12.20 -4.05
CA TYR A 637 -13.97 12.28 -4.79
C TYR A 637 -14.00 13.47 -5.77
N ASP A 638 -13.03 14.37 -5.62
CA ASP A 638 -12.80 15.48 -6.53
C ASP A 638 -11.73 15.07 -7.56
N SER A 639 -12.14 14.76 -8.78
CA SER A 639 -11.24 14.32 -9.85
C SER A 639 -10.28 15.43 -10.34
N ALA A 640 -10.67 16.69 -10.20
CA ALA A 640 -9.84 17.82 -10.64
C ALA A 640 -8.66 18.05 -9.69
N LYS A 641 -8.85 17.76 -8.41
CA LYS A 641 -7.81 17.89 -7.37
C LYS A 641 -7.14 16.55 -7.03
N ASN A 642 -7.72 15.45 -7.46
CA ASN A 642 -7.36 14.09 -7.05
C ASN A 642 -7.41 13.93 -5.52
N GLU A 643 -8.53 14.33 -4.93
CA GLU A 643 -8.75 14.34 -3.48
C GLU A 643 -10.00 13.53 -3.10
N ILE A 644 -9.89 12.74 -2.03
CA ILE A 644 -11.04 12.13 -1.34
C ILE A 644 -11.36 12.97 -0.12
N THR A 645 -12.63 13.27 0.10
CA THR A 645 -13.12 14.01 1.27
C THR A 645 -14.23 13.24 1.96
N PHE A 646 -14.24 13.26 3.30
CA PHE A 646 -15.25 12.65 4.15
C PHE A 646 -15.28 13.34 5.51
N THR A 647 -16.34 13.10 6.28
CA THR A 647 -16.44 13.58 7.67
C THR A 647 -16.07 12.48 8.64
N ALA A 648 -15.17 12.77 9.58
CA ALA A 648 -14.81 11.91 10.70
C ALA A 648 -15.34 12.49 12.00
N THR A 649 -15.97 11.64 12.82
CA THR A 649 -16.48 11.99 14.15
C THR A 649 -15.80 11.20 15.28
N ASN A 650 -14.93 10.26 14.91
CA ASN A 650 -14.23 9.39 15.84
C ASN A 650 -12.78 9.21 15.44
N PHE A 651 -11.92 9.05 16.43
CA PHE A 651 -10.58 8.51 16.24
C PHE A 651 -10.65 7.02 15.99
N GLY A 652 -9.65 6.47 15.30
CA GLY A 652 -9.57 5.05 14.99
C GLY A 652 -8.94 4.77 13.63
N ASP A 653 -9.31 3.64 13.03
CA ASP A 653 -8.77 3.17 11.76
C ASP A 653 -9.68 3.57 10.61
N PHE A 654 -9.08 3.96 9.49
CA PHE A 654 -9.76 4.36 8.26
C PHE A 654 -9.17 3.59 7.07
N ILE A 655 -10.01 2.89 6.33
CA ILE A 655 -9.62 2.06 5.19
C ILE A 655 -10.33 2.48 3.92
N PHE A 656 -9.70 2.23 2.78
CA PHE A 656 -10.26 2.48 1.46
C PHE A 656 -10.88 1.19 0.92
N CYS A 657 -12.16 1.19 0.68
CA CYS A 657 -12.89 0.01 0.22
C CYS A 657 -13.55 0.21 -1.13
N LYS A 658 -13.55 -0.84 -1.96
CA LYS A 658 -14.36 -0.91 -3.17
C LYS A 658 -15.51 -1.88 -2.92
N PRO A 659 -16.77 -1.46 -3.01
CA PRO A 659 -17.91 -2.35 -2.87
C PRO A 659 -17.88 -3.52 -3.88
N LEU A 660 -18.32 -4.70 -3.47
CA LEU A 660 -18.18 -5.95 -4.27
C LEU A 660 -19.17 -6.08 -5.44
N SER A 661 -20.27 -5.33 -5.46
CA SER A 661 -21.29 -5.50 -6.50
C SER A 661 -21.90 -4.18 -6.96
N VAL A 662 -22.27 -4.13 -8.23
CA VAL A 662 -23.15 -3.14 -8.83
C VAL A 662 -24.60 -3.56 -8.54
N ASP A 663 -24.93 -3.81 -7.27
CA ASP A 663 -26.32 -3.94 -6.88
C ASP A 663 -26.91 -2.54 -6.72
N SER A 664 -28.21 -2.41 -6.51
CA SER A 664 -28.92 -1.14 -6.45
C SER A 664 -28.16 -0.07 -5.68
N ALA A 665 -28.23 1.17 -6.15
CA ALA A 665 -27.53 2.30 -5.53
C ALA A 665 -27.76 2.35 -4.01
N TYR A 666 -26.74 2.68 -3.26
CA TYR A 666 -26.88 2.89 -1.81
C TYR A 666 -27.44 4.28 -1.54
N SER A 667 -28.26 4.40 -0.47
CA SER A 667 -28.72 5.71 -0.02
C SER A 667 -27.57 6.65 0.26
N PRO A 668 -27.56 7.86 -0.31
CA PRO A 668 -26.59 8.90 0.01
C PRO A 668 -26.59 9.25 1.49
N ILE A 669 -25.51 9.85 1.97
CA ILE A 669 -25.45 10.39 3.33
C ILE A 669 -25.40 11.90 3.25
N LEU A 670 -26.25 12.55 4.04
CA LEU A 670 -26.32 13.99 4.08
C LEU A 670 -25.13 14.53 4.89
N ILE A 671 -24.54 15.65 4.41
CA ILE A 671 -23.31 16.22 4.97
C ILE A 671 -23.58 17.62 5.51
N GLU A 672 -24.17 18.51 4.71
CA GLU A 672 -24.44 19.90 5.06
C GLU A 672 -25.80 20.32 4.51
N PRO A 673 -26.60 21.08 5.25
CA PRO A 673 -26.47 21.39 6.71
C PRO A 673 -26.57 20.14 7.57
N LEU A 674 -25.96 20.15 8.76
CA LEU A 674 -26.12 19.10 9.76
C LEU A 674 -27.57 19.01 10.23
N ASP A 675 -27.95 17.87 10.80
CA ASP A 675 -29.30 17.75 11.33
C ASP A 675 -29.54 18.73 12.48
N GLU A 676 -30.65 19.49 12.38
CA GLU A 676 -31.05 20.57 13.27
C GLU A 676 -30.13 21.80 13.29
N GLU A 677 -29.23 21.95 12.32
CA GLU A 677 -28.34 23.12 12.20
C GLU A 677 -29.14 24.42 11.98
N MET A 678 -28.67 25.50 12.60
CA MET A 678 -29.21 26.84 12.38
C MET A 678 -28.40 27.54 11.29
N VAL A 679 -29.02 27.85 10.18
CA VAL A 679 -28.39 28.49 9.02
C VAL A 679 -28.88 29.92 8.87
N ASN A 680 -28.02 30.81 8.39
CA ASN A 680 -28.40 32.20 8.11
C ASN A 680 -29.34 32.23 6.89
N VAL A 681 -30.53 32.85 7.07
CA VAL A 681 -31.54 32.96 6.02
C VAL A 681 -31.12 33.92 4.91
N GLU A 682 -30.20 34.83 5.15
CA GLU A 682 -29.70 35.81 4.19
C GLU A 682 -28.65 35.19 3.24
N ASP A 683 -28.09 34.05 3.60
CA ASP A 683 -27.14 33.31 2.78
C ASP A 683 -27.83 32.28 1.88
N THR A 684 -27.20 31.92 0.77
CA THR A 684 -27.61 30.76 -0.03
C THR A 684 -27.27 29.49 0.76
N VAL A 685 -28.30 28.72 1.12
CA VAL A 685 -28.08 27.45 1.82
C VAL A 685 -27.60 26.37 0.84
N LYS A 686 -26.47 25.78 1.12
CA LYS A 686 -25.88 24.71 0.33
C LYS A 686 -26.20 23.36 0.95
N LEU A 687 -26.93 22.51 0.23
CA LEU A 687 -27.15 21.11 0.60
C LEU A 687 -26.04 20.27 0.00
N VAL A 688 -25.37 19.44 0.78
CA VAL A 688 -24.26 18.58 0.35
C VAL A 688 -24.49 17.16 0.86
N TRP A 689 -24.20 16.20 0.00
CA TRP A 689 -24.29 14.77 0.35
C TRP A 689 -23.13 13.96 -0.24
N GLY A 690 -22.85 12.82 0.36
CA GLY A 690 -21.81 11.89 -0.06
C GLY A 690 -22.35 10.71 -0.83
N THR A 691 -21.60 10.28 -1.83
CA THR A 691 -21.87 9.10 -2.64
C THR A 691 -21.49 7.82 -1.93
N ARG A 692 -22.34 6.79 -2.03
CA ARG A 692 -22.01 5.41 -1.65
C ARG A 692 -22.10 4.53 -2.89
N GLY A 693 -20.97 4.14 -3.47
CA GLY A 693 -20.92 3.27 -4.64
C GLY A 693 -21.04 4.02 -5.98
N ILE A 694 -21.33 3.29 -7.05
CA ILE A 694 -21.48 3.84 -8.40
C ILE A 694 -22.87 4.44 -8.52
N VAL A 695 -22.95 5.73 -8.79
CA VAL A 695 -24.19 6.50 -8.92
C VAL A 695 -24.16 7.26 -10.24
N SER A 696 -25.26 7.21 -10.98
CA SER A 696 -25.46 8.04 -12.16
C SER A 696 -26.14 9.38 -11.83
N ASP A 697 -27.16 9.33 -10.98
CA ASP A 697 -27.97 10.50 -10.65
C ASP A 697 -28.49 10.44 -9.19
N TYR A 698 -28.86 11.59 -8.66
CA TYR A 698 -29.46 11.76 -7.34
C TYR A 698 -30.83 12.41 -7.47
N SER A 699 -31.77 11.96 -6.66
CA SER A 699 -33.06 12.64 -6.46
C SER A 699 -33.01 13.36 -5.11
N LEU A 700 -33.16 14.68 -5.14
CA LEU A 700 -33.18 15.56 -3.96
C LEU A 700 -34.60 16.01 -3.68
N GLN A 701 -35.03 15.91 -2.43
CA GLN A 701 -36.27 16.49 -1.96
C GLN A 701 -36.01 17.39 -0.75
N VAL A 702 -36.62 18.59 -0.75
CA VAL A 702 -36.69 19.50 0.40
C VAL A 702 -38.15 19.79 0.70
N SER A 703 -38.53 19.74 1.97
CA SER A 703 -39.91 19.86 2.44
C SER A 703 -40.04 20.72 3.68
N LEU A 704 -41.24 21.28 3.87
CA LEU A 704 -41.63 21.96 5.12
C LEU A 704 -42.12 20.99 6.21
N ASP A 705 -42.25 19.71 5.91
CA ASP A 705 -42.66 18.69 6.84
C ASP A 705 -41.84 17.41 6.73
N SER A 706 -41.69 16.70 7.83
CA SER A 706 -40.88 15.48 7.93
C SER A 706 -41.41 14.28 7.14
N LEU A 707 -42.64 14.34 6.63
CA LEU A 707 -43.25 13.31 5.82
C LEU A 707 -43.07 13.56 4.33
N PHE A 708 -42.49 14.69 3.95
CA PHE A 708 -42.24 15.12 2.57
C PHE A 708 -43.53 15.23 1.75
N THR A 709 -44.60 15.73 2.37
CA THR A 709 -45.87 15.97 1.70
C THR A 709 -46.00 17.38 1.11
N ASN A 710 -45.18 18.32 1.62
CA ASN A 710 -45.13 19.72 1.19
C ASN A 710 -43.75 20.08 0.65
N LEU A 711 -43.45 19.55 -0.56
CA LEU A 711 -42.17 19.71 -1.21
C LEU A 711 -41.96 21.15 -1.71
N ILE A 712 -40.79 21.71 -1.45
CA ILE A 712 -40.34 22.97 -2.04
C ILE A 712 -39.25 22.76 -3.09
N VAL A 713 -38.53 21.63 -3.02
CA VAL A 713 -37.60 21.13 -4.03
C VAL A 713 -37.88 19.67 -4.30
N ASP A 714 -37.90 19.31 -5.59
CA ASP A 714 -37.97 17.94 -6.08
C ASP A 714 -37.16 17.90 -7.37
N GLN A 715 -35.90 17.50 -7.31
CA GLN A 715 -34.95 17.62 -8.42
C GLN A 715 -34.10 16.35 -8.60
N THR A 716 -33.81 16.04 -9.86
CA THR A 716 -32.79 15.03 -10.21
C THR A 716 -31.50 15.74 -10.61
N LEU A 717 -30.38 15.32 -10.04
CA LEU A 717 -29.09 15.98 -10.11
C LEU A 717 -27.97 14.95 -10.39
N SER A 718 -26.98 15.35 -11.15
CA SER A 718 -25.74 14.54 -11.34
C SER A 718 -24.60 14.99 -10.41
N THR A 719 -24.86 15.98 -9.56
CA THR A 719 -23.90 16.54 -8.59
C THR A 719 -24.24 16.08 -7.18
N THR A 720 -23.28 16.17 -6.27
CA THR A 720 -23.44 15.87 -4.85
C THR A 720 -23.75 17.10 -4.00
N SER A 721 -24.22 18.17 -4.62
CA SER A 721 -24.64 19.37 -3.91
C SER A 721 -25.72 20.13 -4.67
N TYR A 722 -26.51 20.92 -3.94
CA TYR A 722 -27.55 21.80 -4.44
C TYR A 722 -27.59 23.09 -3.61
N GLN A 723 -27.81 24.22 -4.26
CA GLN A 723 -27.99 25.51 -3.58
C GLN A 723 -29.46 25.89 -3.60
N ILE A 724 -29.97 26.32 -2.44
CA ILE A 724 -31.36 26.75 -2.26
C ILE A 724 -31.41 28.16 -1.67
N ASP A 725 -32.19 29.03 -2.32
CA ASP A 725 -32.39 30.42 -1.97
C ASP A 725 -33.85 30.70 -1.60
N ASN A 726 -34.11 31.94 -1.11
CA ASN A 726 -35.45 32.44 -0.79
C ASN A 726 -36.23 31.61 0.24
N LEU A 727 -35.55 31.15 1.25
CA LEU A 727 -36.13 30.46 2.38
C LEU A 727 -36.81 31.44 3.34
N ASN A 728 -37.86 30.99 4.05
CA ASN A 728 -38.50 31.83 5.08
C ASN A 728 -37.65 31.82 6.35
N ASN A 729 -37.55 32.97 7.02
CA ASN A 729 -36.91 33.10 8.33
C ASN A 729 -37.64 32.30 9.42
N ASN A 730 -36.92 31.83 10.42
CA ASN A 730 -37.42 31.03 11.55
C ASN A 730 -38.26 29.82 11.12
N SER A 731 -37.87 29.16 10.07
CA SER A 731 -38.58 28.03 9.47
C SER A 731 -37.73 26.76 9.49
N LYS A 732 -38.34 25.66 9.82
CA LYS A 732 -37.67 24.34 9.76
C LYS A 732 -37.91 23.68 8.44
N TYR A 733 -36.85 23.23 7.80
CA TYR A 733 -36.85 22.50 6.54
C TYR A 733 -36.30 21.10 6.74
N PHE A 734 -36.87 20.13 6.01
CA PHE A 734 -36.41 18.76 5.97
C PHE A 734 -35.91 18.44 4.57
N TRP A 735 -34.85 17.67 4.48
CA TRP A 735 -34.34 17.27 3.19
C TRP A 735 -33.79 15.83 3.19
N ARG A 736 -33.84 15.20 2.02
CA ARG A 736 -33.39 13.83 1.81
C ARG A 736 -32.91 13.64 0.39
N VAL A 737 -32.08 12.62 0.16
CA VAL A 737 -31.54 12.29 -1.15
C VAL A 737 -31.62 10.79 -1.37
N SER A 738 -32.04 10.35 -2.58
CA SER A 738 -31.82 8.99 -3.08
C SER A 738 -30.82 9.02 -4.22
N ALA A 739 -30.24 7.87 -4.55
CA ALA A 739 -29.26 7.71 -5.62
C ALA A 739 -29.77 6.67 -6.63
N THR A 740 -29.42 6.86 -7.90
CA THR A 740 -29.77 5.93 -8.99
C THR A 740 -28.53 5.46 -9.72
N ASN A 741 -28.48 4.20 -10.09
CA ASN A 741 -27.48 3.62 -10.99
C ASN A 741 -28.13 2.69 -12.02
N SER A 742 -27.31 2.01 -12.84
CA SER A 742 -27.80 1.08 -13.85
C SER A 742 -28.60 -0.12 -13.31
N SER A 743 -28.55 -0.39 -12.01
CA SER A 743 -29.24 -1.51 -11.35
C SER A 743 -30.49 -1.07 -10.59
N GLY A 744 -30.75 0.25 -10.48
CA GLY A 744 -31.96 0.81 -9.88
C GLY A 744 -31.71 1.97 -8.92
N GLU A 745 -32.79 2.41 -8.28
CA GLU A 745 -32.82 3.50 -7.31
C GLU A 745 -32.61 2.97 -5.88
N SER A 746 -31.87 3.73 -5.06
CA SER A 746 -31.68 3.44 -3.66
C SER A 746 -32.95 3.75 -2.83
N LYS A 747 -32.95 3.36 -1.57
CA LYS A 747 -33.84 4.00 -0.59
C LYS A 747 -33.42 5.45 -0.42
N TRP A 748 -34.35 6.28 0.04
CA TRP A 748 -34.02 7.63 0.51
C TRP A 748 -33.06 7.57 1.70
N SER A 749 -32.22 8.60 1.81
CA SER A 749 -31.44 8.82 3.04
C SER A 749 -32.36 9.00 4.25
N GLU A 750 -31.84 8.80 5.46
CA GLU A 750 -32.49 9.37 6.64
C GLU A 750 -32.59 10.89 6.45
N PRO A 751 -33.74 11.49 6.69
CA PRO A 751 -33.90 12.91 6.46
C PRO A 751 -33.14 13.73 7.52
N TYR A 752 -32.46 14.78 7.08
CA TYR A 752 -31.95 15.83 7.94
C TYR A 752 -32.89 17.02 7.95
N SER A 753 -32.77 17.85 8.96
CA SER A 753 -33.49 19.12 9.07
C SER A 753 -32.51 20.26 9.35
N PHE A 754 -32.82 21.46 8.87
CA PHE A 754 -32.14 22.68 9.26
C PHE A 754 -33.16 23.78 9.60
N ILE A 755 -32.74 24.76 10.38
CA ILE A 755 -33.60 25.84 10.82
C ILE A 755 -32.99 27.14 10.32
N THR A 756 -33.74 27.90 9.53
CA THR A 756 -33.31 29.23 9.11
C THR A 756 -33.52 30.23 10.23
N SER A 757 -32.55 31.08 10.44
CA SER A 757 -32.66 32.16 11.41
C SER A 757 -32.04 33.46 10.88
N SER A 758 -32.39 34.59 11.45
CA SER A 758 -31.64 35.83 11.21
C SER A 758 -30.20 35.64 11.67
N PRO A 759 -29.27 36.43 11.12
CA PRO A 759 -27.87 36.42 11.58
C PRO A 759 -27.78 36.67 13.09
N PHE A 760 -26.95 35.90 13.78
CA PHE A 760 -26.69 36.10 15.19
C PHE A 760 -25.25 35.79 15.57
N ILE A 761 -24.77 36.40 16.66
CA ILE A 761 -23.53 36.08 17.36
C ILE A 761 -23.87 35.92 18.81
N THR A 762 -23.26 34.99 19.55
CA THR A 762 -23.38 34.80 20.97
C THR A 762 -22.02 34.46 21.58
N VAL A 763 -21.48 35.35 22.41
CA VAL A 763 -20.22 35.11 23.15
C VAL A 763 -20.48 34.04 24.23
N THR A 764 -19.69 33.00 24.26
CA THR A 764 -19.86 31.90 25.21
C THR A 764 -18.73 31.80 26.23
N TYR A 765 -17.54 32.35 25.95
CA TYR A 765 -16.42 32.44 26.88
C TYR A 765 -15.36 33.46 26.43
N PRO A 766 -14.81 34.31 27.37
CA PRO A 766 -15.29 34.53 28.71
C PRO A 766 -16.64 35.25 28.67
N ASN A 767 -17.61 34.74 29.41
CA ASN A 767 -18.98 35.28 29.39
C ASN A 767 -19.50 35.81 30.74
N GLY A 768 -18.59 35.95 31.72
CA GLY A 768 -18.80 36.57 32.99
C GLY A 768 -18.48 35.71 34.19
N ASN A 769 -18.05 36.37 35.27
CA ASN A 769 -17.52 35.76 36.49
C ASN A 769 -16.24 34.93 36.27
N ASP A 770 -15.65 34.98 35.11
CA ASP A 770 -14.39 34.33 34.79
C ASP A 770 -13.21 35.08 35.40
N SER A 771 -12.15 34.34 35.75
CA SER A 771 -10.92 34.94 36.28
C SER A 771 -9.77 34.57 35.32
N LEU A 772 -9.31 35.55 34.59
CA LEU A 772 -8.17 35.44 33.69
C LEU A 772 -6.93 36.07 34.32
N TYR A 773 -5.73 35.70 33.81
CA TYR A 773 -4.46 36.23 34.32
C TYR A 773 -3.63 36.79 33.15
N THR A 774 -2.95 37.87 33.36
CA THR A 774 -1.97 38.41 32.42
C THR A 774 -0.86 37.35 32.20
N ASP A 775 -0.19 37.40 31.04
CA ASP A 775 0.82 36.42 30.64
C ASP A 775 0.31 34.96 30.60
N SER A 776 -0.96 34.77 30.42
CA SER A 776 -1.60 33.47 30.29
C SER A 776 -2.45 33.41 29.03
N THR A 777 -2.61 32.19 28.49
CA THR A 777 -3.37 31.97 27.28
C THR A 777 -4.77 31.44 27.61
N TYR A 778 -5.78 31.97 26.92
CA TYR A 778 -7.18 31.50 26.98
C TYR A 778 -7.76 31.36 25.59
N ILE A 779 -8.87 30.65 25.45
CA ILE A 779 -9.61 30.54 24.19
C ILE A 779 -10.92 31.32 24.35
N ILE A 780 -11.06 32.39 23.57
CA ILE A 780 -12.34 33.09 23.43
C ILE A 780 -13.23 32.22 22.56
N ARG A 781 -14.52 32.04 22.95
CA ARG A 781 -15.50 31.20 22.26
C ARG A 781 -16.80 31.94 22.01
N TRP A 782 -17.44 31.62 20.92
CA TRP A 782 -18.75 32.13 20.54
C TRP A 782 -19.51 31.10 19.71
N ASN A 783 -20.79 31.33 19.50
CA ASN A 783 -21.62 30.66 18.53
C ASN A 783 -22.20 31.69 17.58
N ASP A 784 -22.28 31.39 16.30
CA ASP A 784 -22.93 32.21 15.30
C ASP A 784 -23.48 31.33 14.14
N ASN A 785 -24.19 31.92 13.20
CA ASN A 785 -24.62 31.32 11.96
C ASN A 785 -24.13 32.13 10.73
N LEU A 786 -22.99 32.79 10.87
CA LEU A 786 -22.40 33.65 9.84
C LEU A 786 -21.44 32.87 8.96
N THR A 787 -21.33 33.26 7.69
CA THR A 787 -20.32 32.74 6.74
C THR A 787 -19.20 33.76 6.48
N GLY A 788 -19.21 34.89 7.21
CA GLY A 788 -18.32 36.03 7.04
C GLY A 788 -17.13 36.06 7.99
N MET A 789 -16.63 37.26 8.21
CA MET A 789 -15.53 37.56 9.14
C MET A 789 -16.03 38.31 10.37
N VAL A 790 -15.45 37.98 11.54
CA VAL A 790 -15.73 38.68 12.80
C VAL A 790 -14.48 39.38 13.33
N ARG A 791 -14.72 40.43 14.14
CA ARG A 791 -13.70 41.14 14.92
C ARG A 791 -13.92 40.88 16.39
N ILE A 792 -12.85 40.69 17.15
CA ILE A 792 -12.87 40.51 18.59
C ILE A 792 -12.25 41.74 19.29
N ASP A 793 -13.02 42.41 20.09
CA ASP A 793 -12.59 43.56 20.87
C ASP A 793 -12.57 43.23 22.39
N LEU A 794 -11.56 43.75 23.09
CA LEU A 794 -11.54 43.79 24.53
C LEU A 794 -12.12 45.11 25.02
N LEU A 795 -13.14 45.07 25.86
CA LEU A 795 -13.74 46.23 26.50
C LEU A 795 -13.38 46.27 27.98
N ARG A 796 -13.30 47.49 28.52
CA ARG A 796 -13.20 47.76 29.94
C ARG A 796 -14.13 48.93 30.28
N ASN A 797 -14.98 48.75 31.29
CA ASN A 797 -16.03 49.73 31.59
C ASN A 797 -16.88 50.08 30.35
N ASP A 798 -17.23 49.06 29.56
CA ASP A 798 -17.99 49.15 28.32
C ASP A 798 -17.32 49.99 27.17
N ALA A 799 -16.06 50.36 27.33
CA ALA A 799 -15.28 51.04 26.30
C ALA A 799 -14.22 50.11 25.71
N VAL A 800 -14.08 50.09 24.35
CA VAL A 800 -13.05 49.29 23.68
C VAL A 800 -11.65 49.78 24.08
N THR A 801 -10.88 48.93 24.69
CA THR A 801 -9.50 49.20 25.10
C THR A 801 -8.46 48.64 24.15
N SER A 802 -8.75 47.54 23.49
CA SER A 802 -7.89 46.96 22.45
C SER A 802 -8.67 46.03 21.52
N ILE A 803 -8.14 45.87 20.33
CA ILE A 803 -8.60 44.84 19.38
C ILE A 803 -7.77 43.59 19.65
N ILE A 804 -8.42 42.50 19.96
CA ILE A 804 -7.77 41.17 20.13
C ILE A 804 -7.52 40.51 18.78
N ALA A 805 -8.53 40.49 17.91
CA ALA A 805 -8.44 40.00 16.56
C ALA A 805 -9.23 40.90 15.61
N ASN A 806 -8.59 41.37 14.54
CA ASN A 806 -9.18 42.37 13.65
C ASN A 806 -10.06 41.76 12.56
N SER A 807 -9.77 40.55 12.14
CA SER A 807 -10.52 39.83 11.13
C SER A 807 -10.22 38.32 11.23
N LEU A 808 -11.27 37.53 11.37
CA LEU A 808 -11.17 36.08 11.59
C LEU A 808 -12.45 35.44 11.05
N LEU A 809 -12.36 34.26 10.44
CA LEU A 809 -13.55 33.56 9.94
C LEU A 809 -14.51 33.28 11.10
N SER A 810 -15.78 33.64 10.97
CA SER A 810 -16.80 33.44 11.99
C SER A 810 -16.96 31.98 12.36
N GLU A 811 -16.96 31.11 11.34
CA GLU A 811 -17.07 29.65 11.49
C GLU A 811 -15.99 29.03 12.38
N THR A 812 -14.93 29.76 12.75
CA THR A 812 -13.92 29.23 13.68
C THR A 812 -14.46 29.08 15.10
N ASN A 813 -15.46 29.87 15.49
CA ASN A 813 -16.15 29.82 16.80
C ASN A 813 -15.21 29.80 18.03
N ALA A 814 -13.89 30.00 17.82
CA ALA A 814 -12.86 30.01 18.84
C ALA A 814 -11.64 30.86 18.41
N TYR A 815 -11.03 31.57 19.37
CA TYR A 815 -9.79 32.32 19.16
C TYR A 815 -8.85 32.18 20.35
N LYS A 816 -7.59 31.83 20.08
CA LYS A 816 -6.53 31.75 21.09
C LYS A 816 -6.05 33.15 21.41
N TRP A 817 -6.26 33.58 22.66
CA TRP A 817 -5.88 34.89 23.14
C TRP A 817 -4.81 34.80 24.20
N ASP A 818 -3.63 35.34 23.92
CA ASP A 818 -2.57 35.56 24.90
C ASP A 818 -2.84 36.88 25.59
N VAL A 819 -3.21 36.83 26.86
CA VAL A 819 -3.56 38.02 27.65
C VAL A 819 -2.30 38.83 27.92
N PRO A 820 -2.18 40.08 27.38
CA PRO A 820 -0.96 40.87 27.52
C PRO A 820 -0.58 41.20 28.98
N SER A 821 0.74 41.19 29.28
CA SER A 821 1.28 41.53 30.60
C SER A 821 0.98 42.95 31.05
N GLY A 822 0.72 43.86 30.10
CA GLY A 822 0.50 45.30 30.37
C GLY A 822 -0.96 45.70 30.60
N LEU A 823 -1.91 44.74 30.64
CA LEU A 823 -3.31 45.06 30.95
C LEU A 823 -3.48 45.42 32.41
N GLU A 824 -4.32 46.42 32.66
CA GLU A 824 -4.67 46.80 34.03
C GLU A 824 -5.46 45.67 34.70
N ILE A 825 -5.18 45.45 35.98
CA ILE A 825 -5.93 44.52 36.81
C ILE A 825 -7.28 45.12 37.14
N ASP A 826 -8.36 44.53 36.63
CA ASP A 826 -9.70 45.06 36.77
C ASP A 826 -10.74 43.93 36.63
N SER A 827 -11.93 44.16 37.17
CA SER A 827 -13.07 43.23 37.10
C SER A 827 -14.16 43.70 36.12
N SER A 828 -13.87 44.71 35.29
CA SER A 828 -14.85 45.32 34.39
C SER A 828 -14.62 45.02 32.92
N TYR A 829 -13.89 43.90 32.64
CA TYR A 829 -13.62 43.50 31.28
C TYR A 829 -14.76 42.70 30.63
N LYS A 830 -14.95 42.90 29.33
CA LYS A 830 -15.85 42.13 28.46
C LYS A 830 -15.17 41.81 27.12
N ILE A 831 -15.58 40.76 26.48
CA ILE A 831 -15.32 40.51 25.07
C ILE A 831 -16.50 40.99 24.26
N ARG A 832 -16.23 41.60 23.10
CA ARG A 832 -17.23 41.89 22.08
C ARG A 832 -16.78 41.17 20.79
N ILE A 833 -17.73 40.48 20.19
CA ILE A 833 -17.53 39.88 18.86
C ILE A 833 -18.51 40.57 17.92
N THR A 834 -17.99 41.09 16.79
CA THR A 834 -18.74 41.91 15.86
C THR A 834 -18.57 41.37 14.44
N ASP A 835 -19.63 41.28 13.66
CA ASP A 835 -19.55 41.02 12.21
C ASP A 835 -18.86 42.23 11.55
N ILE A 836 -17.82 41.96 10.74
CA ILE A 836 -17.10 43.01 10.03
C ILE A 836 -17.96 43.69 8.96
N ASN A 837 -18.92 43.00 8.38
CA ASN A 837 -19.79 43.51 7.32
C ASN A 837 -21.01 44.26 7.87
N ASP A 838 -21.46 43.94 9.08
CA ASP A 838 -22.52 44.65 9.78
C ASP A 838 -22.10 44.94 11.25
N GLU A 839 -21.62 46.16 11.49
CA GLU A 839 -21.18 46.58 12.82
C GLU A 839 -22.30 46.63 13.87
N ASN A 840 -23.59 46.56 13.47
CA ASN A 840 -24.72 46.48 14.40
C ASN A 840 -24.96 45.03 14.83
N LEU A 841 -24.41 44.05 14.15
CA LEU A 841 -24.48 42.66 14.53
C LEU A 841 -23.27 42.29 15.38
N PHE A 842 -23.46 42.33 16.67
CA PHE A 842 -22.44 41.96 17.66
C PHE A 842 -23.08 41.39 18.91
N ASP A 843 -22.26 40.68 19.67
CA ASP A 843 -22.59 40.27 21.02
C ASP A 843 -21.45 40.59 22.00
N LEU A 844 -21.79 40.73 23.27
CA LEU A 844 -20.90 41.05 24.37
C LEU A 844 -20.98 39.96 25.44
N SER A 845 -19.87 39.71 26.14
CA SER A 845 -19.95 38.91 27.38
C SER A 845 -21.13 39.37 28.23
N ASP A 846 -22.00 38.44 28.65
CA ASP A 846 -23.21 38.75 29.45
C ASP A 846 -22.88 39.54 30.72
N ASN A 847 -21.81 39.11 31.38
CA ASN A 847 -21.29 39.82 32.56
C ASN A 847 -19.81 40.15 32.43
N THR A 848 -19.29 40.98 33.27
CA THR A 848 -17.86 41.27 33.28
C THR A 848 -17.05 40.11 33.85
N PHE A 849 -15.84 39.97 33.39
CA PHE A 849 -14.83 39.07 33.92
C PHE A 849 -13.64 39.83 34.50
N VAL A 850 -12.84 39.13 35.31
CA VAL A 850 -11.68 39.72 35.99
C VAL A 850 -10.41 39.37 35.25
N ILE A 851 -9.54 40.37 35.03
CA ILE A 851 -8.13 40.12 34.66
C ILE A 851 -7.27 40.41 35.87
N ASN A 852 -6.59 39.37 36.34
CA ASN A 852 -5.66 39.41 37.47
C ASN A 852 -4.21 39.48 36.98
N GLN A 853 -3.29 39.91 37.86
CA GLN A 853 -1.88 39.87 37.53
C GLN A 853 -1.37 38.41 37.50
N GLY A 854 -0.82 37.98 36.39
CA GLY A 854 -0.07 36.75 36.34
C GLY A 854 1.18 36.91 37.22
N THR A 855 1.32 36.09 38.21
CA THR A 855 2.48 36.15 39.10
C THR A 855 3.68 35.51 38.46
N VAL A 856 4.67 36.32 38.10
CA VAL A 856 6.05 35.85 37.89
C VAL A 856 6.61 35.55 39.27
N GLY A 857 6.48 34.35 39.76
CA GLY A 857 7.12 33.91 41.01
C GLY A 857 6.18 33.35 42.06
N VAL A 858 6.24 32.05 42.18
CA VAL A 858 6.02 31.22 43.39
C VAL A 858 4.81 31.53 44.27
N SER A 859 3.67 30.91 43.95
CA SER A 859 2.83 30.14 44.89
C SER A 859 1.59 29.64 44.19
N GLU A 860 1.29 28.39 44.42
CA GLU A 860 0.30 27.55 43.76
C GLU A 860 -1.15 28.07 43.81
N PRO A 861 -1.99 27.60 42.85
CA PRO A 861 -3.03 26.69 43.31
C PRO A 861 -2.81 25.27 42.77
N LYS A 862 -3.00 24.31 43.63
CA LYS A 862 -2.97 22.89 43.42
C LYS A 862 -3.84 22.45 42.26
N ASN A 863 -3.31 22.38 41.06
CA ASN A 863 -3.75 21.36 40.12
C ASN A 863 -3.09 20.05 40.56
N ILE A 864 -3.85 19.19 41.19
CA ILE A 864 -3.41 17.86 41.58
C ILE A 864 -3.13 17.13 40.29
N VAL A 865 -1.86 17.18 39.87
CA VAL A 865 -1.36 16.30 38.80
C VAL A 865 -1.50 14.86 39.32
N LYS A 866 -2.31 14.06 38.62
CA LYS A 866 -2.65 12.71 39.10
C LYS A 866 -1.71 11.63 38.57
N GLU A 867 -0.85 11.92 37.59
CA GLU A 867 -0.04 10.91 36.90
C GLU A 867 1.36 11.45 36.54
N TYR A 868 2.35 10.55 36.53
CA TYR A 868 3.67 10.85 35.99
C TYR A 868 3.64 10.92 34.48
N LYS A 869 4.43 11.86 33.89
CA LYS A 869 4.52 11.98 32.43
C LYS A 869 5.90 12.45 32.00
N LEU A 870 6.42 11.89 30.89
CA LEU A 870 7.59 12.36 30.17
C LEU A 870 7.15 12.84 28.80
N PHE A 871 7.51 14.08 28.45
CA PHE A 871 7.17 14.66 27.17
C PHE A 871 8.29 14.46 26.14
N GLN A 872 7.96 14.63 24.88
CA GLN A 872 8.96 14.67 23.80
C GLN A 872 9.82 15.93 23.98
N ASN A 873 11.12 15.78 23.76
CA ASN A 873 12.02 16.95 23.80
C ASN A 873 11.70 17.90 22.65
N TYR A 874 11.82 19.20 22.92
CA TYR A 874 11.60 20.22 21.91
C TYR A 874 12.74 21.25 21.89
N PRO A 875 13.26 21.61 20.69
CA PRO A 875 12.97 21.01 19.38
C PRO A 875 13.44 19.54 19.26
N ASN A 876 12.81 18.76 18.36
CA ASN A 876 13.25 17.44 17.95
C ASN A 876 12.83 17.19 16.50
N PRO A 877 13.76 17.11 15.52
CA PRO A 877 15.21 17.15 15.69
C PRO A 877 15.74 18.46 16.28
N PHE A 878 16.92 18.40 16.91
CA PHE A 878 17.52 19.55 17.59
C PHE A 878 19.00 19.77 17.23
N ASN A 879 19.49 21.02 17.42
CA ASN A 879 20.89 21.41 17.13
C ASN A 879 21.34 22.58 18.02
N PRO A 880 22.34 22.45 18.87
CA PRO A 880 22.72 21.24 19.59
C PRO A 880 21.93 21.11 20.90
N SER A 881 20.96 21.99 21.17
CA SER A 881 20.23 22.08 22.45
C SER A 881 18.75 21.80 22.29
N THR A 882 18.17 21.14 23.27
CA THR A 882 16.74 20.85 23.36
C THR A 882 16.27 20.88 24.82
N VAL A 883 14.98 20.98 25.04
CA VAL A 883 14.35 20.94 26.38
C VAL A 883 13.55 19.66 26.51
N ILE A 884 13.69 18.99 27.64
CA ILE A 884 12.91 17.81 28.04
C ILE A 884 12.00 18.22 29.16
N GLU A 885 10.70 18.04 28.99
CA GLU A 885 9.68 18.32 30.00
C GLU A 885 9.13 17.04 30.61
N TYR A 886 8.73 17.10 31.89
CA TYR A 886 8.15 15.96 32.60
C TYR A 886 7.28 16.44 33.75
N VAL A 887 6.41 15.55 34.24
CA VAL A 887 5.43 15.84 35.28
C VAL A 887 5.52 14.83 36.40
N LEU A 888 5.46 15.31 37.64
CA LEU A 888 5.50 14.48 38.82
C LEU A 888 4.23 14.72 39.66
N PRO A 889 3.41 13.68 39.93
CA PRO A 889 2.23 13.83 40.76
C PRO A 889 2.55 13.98 42.27
N VAL A 890 3.71 13.52 42.69
CA VAL A 890 4.21 13.59 44.05
C VAL A 890 5.71 13.90 44.04
N GLU A 891 6.22 14.41 45.17
CA GLU A 891 7.66 14.56 45.34
C GLU A 891 8.38 13.22 45.08
N SER A 892 9.37 13.22 44.21
CA SER A 892 10.04 12.02 43.71
C SER A 892 11.56 12.20 43.55
N ASN A 893 12.31 11.15 43.75
CA ASN A 893 13.70 11.09 43.27
C ASN A 893 13.67 10.83 41.76
N VAL A 894 14.22 11.76 40.98
CA VAL A 894 14.18 11.74 39.52
C VAL A 894 15.60 11.63 38.97
N THR A 895 15.79 10.61 38.11
CA THR A 895 16.97 10.46 37.27
C THR A 895 16.59 10.57 35.81
N ILE A 896 17.20 11.49 35.05
CA ILE A 896 17.06 11.58 33.59
C ILE A 896 18.39 11.26 32.93
N SER A 897 18.46 10.17 32.19
CA SER A 897 19.66 9.67 31.52
C SER A 897 19.42 9.62 30.00
N VAL A 898 20.50 9.85 29.24
CA VAL A 898 20.50 9.77 27.77
C VAL A 898 21.34 8.59 27.33
N PHE A 899 20.86 7.86 26.31
CA PHE A 899 21.48 6.67 25.75
C PHE A 899 21.64 6.82 24.23
N ASN A 900 22.67 6.23 23.67
CA ASN A 900 22.83 6.07 22.24
C ASN A 900 22.03 4.85 21.73
N THR A 901 22.03 4.61 20.41
CA THR A 901 21.30 3.52 19.76
C THR A 901 21.73 2.12 20.19
N ILE A 902 22.94 1.94 20.73
CA ILE A 902 23.44 0.67 21.25
C ILE A 902 23.22 0.51 22.77
N GLY A 903 22.41 1.40 23.38
CA GLY A 903 22.06 1.33 24.80
C GLY A 903 23.11 1.83 25.78
N GLN A 904 24.22 2.43 25.30
CA GLN A 904 25.21 3.02 26.19
C GLN A 904 24.72 4.36 26.71
N ARG A 905 24.84 4.60 28.02
CA ARG A 905 24.48 5.86 28.65
C ARG A 905 25.54 6.92 28.34
N VAL A 906 25.16 7.95 27.60
CA VAL A 906 26.05 9.03 27.12
C VAL A 906 25.95 10.30 27.93
N ALA A 907 24.87 10.48 28.70
CA ALA A 907 24.72 11.60 29.63
C ALA A 907 23.73 11.27 30.77
N VAL A 908 23.92 11.92 31.92
CA VAL A 908 22.92 12.05 32.98
C VAL A 908 22.59 13.54 33.08
N LEU A 909 21.34 13.88 32.79
CA LEU A 909 20.91 15.27 32.78
C LEU A 909 20.40 15.73 34.16
N LEU A 910 19.79 14.81 34.91
CA LEU A 910 19.25 15.04 36.23
C LEU A 910 19.43 13.80 37.11
N ASP A 911 19.78 14.01 38.37
CA ASP A 911 19.76 12.96 39.39
C ASP A 911 19.57 13.62 40.76
N ARG A 912 18.31 13.93 41.09
CA ARG A 912 17.99 14.58 42.38
C ARG A 912 16.49 14.50 42.71
N THR A 913 16.15 14.82 43.92
CA THR A 913 14.76 14.98 44.35
C THR A 913 14.14 16.21 43.70
N GLN A 914 12.89 16.05 43.22
CA GLN A 914 12.04 17.10 42.66
C GLN A 914 10.68 17.05 43.29
N GLY A 915 10.09 18.24 43.60
CA GLY A 915 8.73 18.35 44.11
C GLY A 915 7.66 17.91 43.13
N ALA A 916 6.43 17.73 43.59
CA ALA A 916 5.31 17.51 42.66
C ALA A 916 5.13 18.75 41.76
N GLY A 917 4.74 18.53 40.52
CA GLY A 917 4.49 19.59 39.53
C GLY A 917 5.13 19.30 38.15
N ASN A 918 5.08 20.34 37.30
CA ASN A 918 5.70 20.33 35.96
C ASN A 918 7.16 20.76 36.07
N HIS A 919 8.05 20.05 35.39
CA HIS A 919 9.47 20.29 35.37
C HIS A 919 10.02 20.29 33.95
N SER A 920 11.11 21.01 33.76
CA SER A 920 11.85 20.98 32.48
C SER A 920 13.35 20.95 32.74
N ILE A 921 14.11 20.33 31.81
CA ILE A 921 15.53 20.31 31.80
C ILE A 921 16.09 20.52 30.40
N SER A 922 17.06 21.42 30.30
CA SER A 922 17.76 21.65 29.03
C SER A 922 18.85 20.60 28.83
N TRP A 923 18.95 20.03 27.66
CA TRP A 923 20.01 19.13 27.22
C TRP A 923 20.81 19.76 26.08
N ASN A 924 22.11 20.02 26.32
CA ASN A 924 23.02 20.45 25.29
C ASN A 924 23.90 19.25 24.86
N ALA A 925 23.72 18.81 23.61
CA ALA A 925 24.42 17.68 23.01
C ALA A 925 25.62 18.08 22.13
N GLN A 926 26.21 19.24 22.37
CA GLN A 926 27.30 19.81 21.55
C GLN A 926 28.49 18.83 21.35
N ASN A 927 28.74 17.94 22.30
CA ASN A 927 29.86 16.98 22.26
C ASN A 927 29.44 15.60 21.71
N LEU A 928 28.20 15.42 21.28
CA LEU A 928 27.70 14.16 20.73
C LEU A 928 27.61 14.26 19.21
N SER A 929 27.71 13.13 18.49
CA SER A 929 27.58 13.07 17.04
C SER A 929 26.12 13.22 16.62
N SER A 930 25.83 13.71 15.39
CA SER A 930 24.50 13.65 14.80
C SER A 930 23.99 12.20 14.81
N GLY A 931 22.75 12.00 15.18
CA GLY A 931 22.17 10.67 15.28
C GLY A 931 20.98 10.59 16.22
N VAL A 932 20.48 9.37 16.38
CA VAL A 932 19.36 9.05 17.26
C VAL A 932 19.86 8.76 18.67
N TYR A 933 19.18 9.34 19.65
CA TYR A 933 19.41 9.14 21.08
C TYR A 933 18.08 8.82 21.76
N PHE A 934 18.15 8.19 22.92
CA PHE A 934 16.99 7.95 23.78
C PHE A 934 17.25 8.58 25.14
N TYR A 935 16.29 9.30 25.67
CA TYR A 935 16.34 9.73 27.06
C TYR A 935 15.29 9.00 27.87
N LYS A 936 15.69 8.65 29.08
CA LYS A 936 14.89 7.90 30.05
C LYS A 936 14.70 8.73 31.28
N ILE A 937 13.49 8.80 31.79
CA ILE A 937 13.19 9.24 33.16
C ILE A 937 12.93 8.03 34.05
N GLU A 938 13.50 8.06 35.25
CA GLU A 938 13.17 7.18 36.35
C GLU A 938 12.77 8.07 37.52
N ALA A 939 11.53 7.99 37.96
CA ALA A 939 11.00 8.76 39.07
C ALA A 939 10.44 7.82 40.14
N VAL A 940 10.97 7.91 41.36
CA VAL A 940 10.57 7.09 42.51
C VAL A 940 9.94 8.02 43.52
N GLY A 941 8.62 7.91 43.71
CA GLY A 941 7.88 8.69 44.70
C GLY A 941 8.31 8.35 46.15
N PHE A 942 8.30 9.35 47.02
CA PHE A 942 8.68 9.18 48.43
C PHE A 942 7.85 8.16 49.19
N ASN A 943 6.64 7.86 48.71
CA ASN A 943 5.78 6.81 49.29
C ASN A 943 6.20 5.38 48.88
N LYS A 944 7.26 5.22 48.04
CA LYS A 944 7.82 3.96 47.52
C LYS A 944 6.83 3.01 46.79
N LYS A 945 5.61 3.44 46.55
CA LYS A 945 4.59 2.69 45.84
C LYS A 945 4.49 3.10 44.37
N ASP A 946 4.92 4.32 44.04
CA ASP A 946 4.80 4.88 42.71
C ASP A 946 6.17 4.99 42.07
N ASN A 947 6.51 4.02 41.23
CA ASN A 947 7.70 4.04 40.39
C ASN A 947 7.27 4.30 38.95
N PHE A 948 7.84 5.32 38.32
CA PHE A 948 7.58 5.67 36.94
C PHE A 948 8.87 5.57 36.13
N VAL A 949 8.81 4.85 35.00
CA VAL A 949 9.90 4.78 34.04
C VAL A 949 9.31 5.02 32.65
N SER A 950 9.90 5.94 31.89
CA SER A 950 9.48 6.24 30.55
C SER A 950 10.67 6.62 29.67
N TYR A 951 10.55 6.37 28.36
CA TYR A 951 11.57 6.65 27.37
C TYR A 951 11.00 7.49 26.23
N LYS A 952 11.85 8.36 25.68
CA LYS A 952 11.54 9.09 24.46
C LYS A 952 12.75 9.12 23.54
N LYS A 953 12.51 9.25 22.25
CA LYS A 953 13.54 9.34 21.20
C LYS A 953 13.87 10.81 20.93
N ALA A 954 15.15 11.12 20.81
CA ALA A 954 15.66 12.43 20.42
C ALA A 954 16.56 12.30 19.18
N ILE A 955 16.47 13.24 18.25
CA ILE A 955 17.27 13.26 17.02
C ILE A 955 18.13 14.50 17.04
N LEU A 956 19.44 14.30 17.11
CA LEU A 956 20.43 15.39 17.02
C LEU A 956 20.90 15.53 15.58
N ILE A 957 20.78 16.74 15.04
CA ILE A 957 21.27 17.10 13.71
C ILE A 957 22.26 18.26 13.89
N LYS A 958 23.51 18.09 13.48
CA LYS A 958 24.54 19.14 13.46
C LYS A 958 24.72 19.65 12.08
#